data_6d801e7957a90de6c681eb4a392449ec
#
_entry.id   6d801e7957a90de6c681eb4a392449ec
#
_cell.length_a   1.000
_cell.length_b   1.000
_cell.length_c   1.000
_cell.angle_alpha   90.00
_cell.angle_beta   90.00
_cell.angle_gamma   90.00
#
_symmetry.space_group_name_H-M   'P 1'
#
loop_
_entity.id
_entity.type
_entity.pdbx_description
1 polymer ?
#
loop_
_entity_poly.entity_id
_entity_poly.type
_entity_poly.pdbx_seq_one_letter_code
_entity_poly.pdbx_strand_id
1 'polypeptide(L)'
;MRIILSWFLVFGLILIGHGQTATILSKEGKVPLESVLLHSENPNIQGITNKNGQVDLSPFMSAEKIDIRYLGYKPIIESYLSIKEKKFIIYLEEAGITLDEMVISATRWQESSKGIPSKIRTISKSDMQLLQPQTAADLLGISGEVSVQKSQQGGGSPMIRGFATNRLLYVIDGVRMNTAIFRAGNIQNVISLDPFTIEKAEVIFGPGSVMYGSDAIGGVMNFQTTTPKLAIDKKWVAHSAVNSRYSSANREKTMNGTLHLGSPKFASVTSYSFNRFGDLKMGKYGPDSYLRTFYVDQIENMDKIVQNINPRVQVPSGYYQQNVVQKLLYKPNEKWAFQYGFHYSGTTAYSRYDRLIEVNISGVPISAVWDYGPQIWQMNHITVSHLGKNAFYDGLTLRMAHQYFEESRIDRNFSGSNRYRLRTQVEKVNALSINIDLKKTLKKGILYYGLESVGNKVSSQATAKNIQTEAPILVADRYPQARWNSYAIFGNYQYPFSKKYIAQLGIRYNLFNMEADFSRNLAFFPFAFKTTNIQNGAFSGNAGLVISPDDKTKISLNAATGFRAPNVDDMGKLFDFVSGEVVVPNIDLTAEIAYNGEINLSKLIGNSLKIDLTGYYTYLQNAMVRRATTVEGKDSILYNGKMSKTYSIQNAAFAEIYGFHAGFELDLPLGFYLSSRYNVQIGKEELNNGATTNSRHAAPAFGLSTLGYKKGKIHLQFYSVYSASVSYENLNEEERQKPAIYAIDENGKPYSPSWYTLNMKGMFTVFKSSTLNIGLENLTNQRYRTYSSGIVAPGFNAIIGFFVLI
;
A
#
# COMPACT_ATOMS: atom_id res chain seq x y z
N MET A 1 -31.11 -66.99 -28.02
CA MET A 1 -30.54 -65.78 -28.65
C MET A 1 -31.57 -64.70 -28.79
N ARG A 2 -32.34 -64.41 -27.71
CA ARG A 2 -33.37 -63.30 -27.66
C ARG A 2 -33.45 -62.54 -26.34
N ILE A 3 -32.42 -62.68 -25.47
CA ILE A 3 -32.36 -61.97 -24.14
C ILE A 3 -31.21 -61.02 -24.03
N ILE A 4 -30.32 -60.86 -25.03
CA ILE A 4 -29.15 -59.94 -25.00
C ILE A 4 -29.43 -58.64 -25.71
N LEU A 5 -30.59 -58.45 -26.36
CA LEU A 5 -30.93 -57.20 -27.10
C LEU A 5 -31.75 -56.17 -26.29
N SER A 6 -32.13 -56.44 -25.05
CA SER A 6 -32.96 -55.55 -24.22
C SER A 6 -32.16 -54.70 -23.23
N TRP A 7 -30.85 -54.90 -23.16
CA TRP A 7 -29.96 -54.10 -22.24
C TRP A 7 -29.21 -52.93 -22.91
N PHE A 8 -29.34 -52.81 -24.24
CA PHE A 8 -28.69 -51.72 -24.99
C PHE A 8 -29.60 -50.51 -25.27
N LEU A 9 -30.87 -50.53 -24.85
CA LEU A 9 -31.83 -49.43 -25.10
C LEU A 9 -32.20 -48.59 -23.86
N VAL A 10 -31.57 -48.87 -22.69
CA VAL A 10 -31.77 -48.06 -21.47
C VAL A 10 -30.58 -47.15 -21.18
N PHE A 11 -29.48 -47.20 -21.94
CA PHE A 11 -28.31 -46.34 -21.74
C PHE A 11 -28.24 -45.12 -22.66
N GLY A 12 -29.34 -44.76 -23.33
CA GLY A 12 -29.39 -43.74 -24.36
C GLY A 12 -30.09 -42.43 -24.01
N LEU A 13 -30.29 -42.07 -22.73
CA LEU A 13 -30.84 -40.77 -22.32
C LEU A 13 -30.15 -40.23 -21.06
N ILE A 14 -28.82 -40.16 -21.09
CA ILE A 14 -28.14 -39.15 -20.28
C ILE A 14 -28.32 -37.82 -21.03
N LEU A 15 -29.33 -37.06 -20.67
CA LEU A 15 -29.44 -35.67 -21.01
C LEU A 15 -28.17 -34.97 -20.47
N ILE A 16 -27.20 -34.81 -21.36
CA ILE A 16 -26.08 -33.90 -21.12
C ILE A 16 -26.72 -32.50 -21.03
N GLY A 17 -27.07 -32.10 -19.83
CA GLY A 17 -27.38 -30.71 -19.56
C GLY A 17 -26.12 -29.87 -19.91
N HIS A 18 -26.10 -29.32 -21.10
CA HIS A 18 -25.11 -28.30 -21.47
C HIS A 18 -25.32 -27.14 -20.53
N GLY A 19 -24.42 -26.89 -19.59
CA GLY A 19 -24.37 -25.65 -18.83
C GLY A 19 -24.46 -24.50 -19.83
N GLN A 20 -25.35 -23.55 -19.59
CA GLN A 20 -25.59 -22.42 -20.50
C GLN A 20 -24.47 -21.40 -20.28
N THR A 21 -23.42 -21.50 -21.06
CA THR A 21 -22.22 -20.67 -20.96
C THR A 21 -22.41 -19.43 -21.81
N ALA A 22 -22.35 -18.24 -21.21
CA ALA A 22 -22.25 -16.97 -21.96
C ALA A 22 -20.80 -16.59 -22.20
N THR A 23 -20.55 -15.98 -23.35
CA THR A 23 -19.25 -15.42 -23.71
C THR A 23 -19.35 -13.91 -23.79
N ILE A 24 -18.47 -13.21 -23.06
CA ILE A 24 -18.42 -11.76 -23.01
C ILE A 24 -17.17 -11.29 -23.77
N LEU A 25 -17.39 -10.46 -24.76
CA LEU A 25 -16.38 -9.98 -25.70
C LEU A 25 -16.33 -8.45 -25.68
N SER A 26 -15.18 -7.88 -25.97
CA SER A 26 -15.05 -6.48 -26.37
C SER A 26 -15.78 -6.22 -27.69
N LYS A 27 -16.56 -5.14 -27.76
CA LYS A 27 -17.30 -4.76 -28.97
C LYS A 27 -16.36 -4.41 -30.13
N GLU A 28 -15.26 -3.70 -29.85
CA GLU A 28 -14.35 -3.20 -30.87
C GLU A 28 -13.40 -4.27 -31.41
N GLY A 29 -12.82 -5.07 -30.54
CA GLY A 29 -11.81 -6.09 -30.91
C GLY A 29 -12.34 -7.51 -30.98
N LYS A 30 -13.58 -7.78 -30.53
CA LYS A 30 -14.13 -9.12 -30.32
C LYS A 30 -13.21 -10.01 -29.48
N VAL A 31 -12.43 -9.39 -28.56
CA VAL A 31 -11.50 -10.07 -27.67
C VAL A 31 -12.29 -10.55 -26.45
N PRO A 32 -12.09 -11.81 -26.01
CA PRO A 32 -12.68 -12.30 -24.79
C PRO A 32 -12.28 -11.45 -23.57
N LEU A 33 -13.24 -11.10 -22.73
CA LEU A 33 -13.02 -10.30 -21.55
C LEU A 33 -13.00 -11.19 -20.32
N GLU A 34 -11.83 -11.32 -19.73
CA GLU A 34 -11.59 -12.06 -18.50
C GLU A 34 -11.94 -11.21 -17.27
N SER A 35 -12.47 -11.85 -16.22
CA SER A 35 -12.82 -11.18 -14.95
C SER A 35 -13.97 -10.18 -15.03
N VAL A 36 -14.86 -10.30 -16.00
CA VAL A 36 -16.12 -9.56 -16.03
C VAL A 36 -17.03 -10.08 -14.92
N LEU A 37 -17.53 -9.18 -14.09
CA LEU A 37 -18.48 -9.49 -13.03
C LEU A 37 -19.89 -9.47 -13.58
N LEU A 38 -20.64 -10.55 -13.33
CA LEU A 38 -22.07 -10.62 -13.48
C LEU A 38 -22.69 -10.69 -12.08
N HIS A 39 -23.65 -9.85 -11.81
CA HIS A 39 -24.35 -9.82 -10.52
C HIS A 39 -25.87 -9.69 -10.71
N SER A 40 -26.62 -10.47 -9.94
CA SER A 40 -28.06 -10.31 -9.79
C SER A 40 -28.42 -10.15 -8.32
N GLU A 41 -29.28 -9.19 -8.00
CA GLU A 41 -29.79 -9.00 -6.64
C GLU A 41 -30.90 -10.00 -6.28
N ASN A 42 -31.67 -10.43 -7.28
CA ASN A 42 -32.76 -11.37 -7.08
C ASN A 42 -32.85 -12.39 -8.23
N PRO A 43 -32.45 -13.66 -8.00
CA PRO A 43 -31.71 -14.16 -6.82
C PRO A 43 -30.31 -13.53 -6.67
N ASN A 44 -29.80 -13.46 -5.45
CA ASN A 44 -28.48 -12.88 -5.19
C ASN A 44 -27.38 -13.85 -5.65
N ILE A 45 -26.88 -13.62 -6.86
CA ILE A 45 -25.91 -14.51 -7.54
C ILE A 45 -24.82 -13.64 -8.14
N GLN A 46 -23.60 -14.16 -8.11
CA GLN A 46 -22.43 -13.57 -8.75
C GLN A 46 -21.74 -14.60 -9.64
N GLY A 47 -21.27 -14.14 -10.80
CA GLY A 47 -20.45 -14.92 -11.72
C GLY A 47 -19.31 -14.05 -12.24
N ILE A 48 -18.17 -14.67 -12.56
CA ILE A 48 -17.00 -13.97 -13.12
C ILE A 48 -16.54 -14.72 -14.36
N THR A 49 -16.24 -14.01 -15.45
CA THR A 49 -15.75 -14.64 -16.68
C THR A 49 -14.32 -15.15 -16.54
N ASN A 50 -14.03 -16.25 -17.21
CA ASN A 50 -12.70 -16.82 -17.39
C ASN A 50 -11.91 -16.08 -18.49
N LYS A 51 -10.69 -16.56 -18.77
CA LYS A 51 -9.80 -16.02 -19.83
C LYS A 51 -10.42 -16.02 -21.24
N ASN A 52 -11.37 -16.90 -21.51
CA ASN A 52 -12.09 -16.96 -22.79
C ASN A 52 -13.34 -16.07 -22.79
N GLY A 53 -13.50 -15.22 -21.76
CA GLY A 53 -14.67 -14.38 -21.60
C GLY A 53 -15.93 -15.14 -21.20
N GLN A 54 -15.82 -16.40 -20.76
CA GLN A 54 -16.95 -17.29 -20.55
C GLN A 54 -17.37 -17.33 -19.09
N VAL A 55 -18.68 -17.44 -18.84
CA VAL A 55 -19.32 -17.56 -17.52
C VAL A 55 -20.52 -18.50 -17.60
N ASP A 56 -20.74 -19.34 -16.58
CA ASP A 56 -21.94 -20.16 -16.46
C ASP A 56 -23.13 -19.26 -16.07
N LEU A 57 -24.15 -19.20 -16.93
CA LEU A 57 -25.39 -18.48 -16.69
C LEU A 57 -26.49 -19.36 -16.10
N SER A 58 -26.28 -20.64 -15.90
CA SER A 58 -27.31 -21.52 -15.32
C SER A 58 -27.82 -21.02 -13.97
N PRO A 59 -26.98 -20.46 -13.06
CA PRO A 59 -27.47 -19.89 -11.81
C PRO A 59 -28.38 -18.68 -11.99
N PHE A 60 -28.25 -17.94 -13.10
CA PHE A 60 -29.00 -16.72 -13.39
C PHE A 60 -30.31 -16.93 -14.11
N MET A 61 -30.75 -18.17 -14.35
CA MET A 61 -31.98 -18.48 -15.13
C MET A 61 -33.23 -17.79 -14.61
N SER A 62 -33.35 -17.58 -13.32
CA SER A 62 -34.49 -16.86 -12.69
C SER A 62 -34.20 -15.38 -12.41
N ALA A 63 -33.07 -14.85 -12.88
CA ALA A 63 -32.73 -13.45 -12.66
C ALA A 63 -33.42 -12.53 -13.67
N GLU A 64 -34.24 -11.60 -13.17
CA GLU A 64 -34.89 -10.58 -14.01
C GLU A 64 -33.86 -9.55 -14.52
N LYS A 65 -32.83 -9.28 -13.72
CA LYS A 65 -31.77 -8.30 -14.04
C LYS A 65 -30.43 -8.89 -13.68
N ILE A 66 -29.52 -8.89 -14.64
CA ILE A 66 -28.13 -9.29 -14.50
C ILE A 66 -27.30 -8.05 -14.83
N ASP A 67 -26.65 -7.49 -13.84
CA ASP A 67 -25.75 -6.36 -13.97
C ASP A 67 -24.36 -6.91 -14.36
N ILE A 68 -23.86 -6.50 -15.52
CA ILE A 68 -22.63 -6.99 -16.12
C ILE A 68 -21.63 -5.85 -16.15
N ARG A 69 -20.56 -5.97 -15.40
CA ARG A 69 -19.56 -4.93 -15.20
C ARG A 69 -18.14 -5.43 -15.41
N TYR A 70 -17.37 -4.61 -16.07
CA TYR A 70 -15.93 -4.81 -16.23
C TYR A 70 -15.21 -3.47 -16.19
N LEU A 71 -14.06 -3.45 -15.52
CA LEU A 71 -13.27 -2.21 -15.39
C LEU A 71 -12.83 -1.72 -16.77
N GLY A 72 -13.15 -0.45 -17.09
CA GLY A 72 -12.87 0.12 -18.41
C GLY A 72 -13.94 -0.17 -19.47
N TYR A 73 -15.10 -0.76 -19.09
CA TYR A 73 -16.22 -1.02 -20.01
C TYR A 73 -17.52 -0.46 -19.46
N LYS A 74 -18.44 -0.05 -20.35
CA LYS A 74 -19.76 0.42 -19.96
C LYS A 74 -20.53 -0.71 -19.31
N PRO A 75 -21.06 -0.52 -18.09
CA PRO A 75 -21.89 -1.53 -17.46
C PRO A 75 -23.18 -1.68 -18.26
N ILE A 76 -23.65 -2.90 -18.39
CA ILE A 76 -24.93 -3.22 -19.01
C ILE A 76 -25.79 -4.03 -18.06
N ILE A 77 -27.11 -3.82 -18.12
CA ILE A 77 -28.08 -4.60 -17.37
C ILE A 77 -28.93 -5.35 -18.39
N GLU A 78 -28.90 -6.66 -18.31
CA GLU A 78 -29.60 -7.57 -19.21
C GLU A 78 -30.49 -8.52 -18.40
N SER A 79 -31.56 -9.05 -19.01
CA SER A 79 -32.24 -10.21 -18.45
C SER A 79 -31.66 -11.50 -18.99
N TYR A 80 -31.83 -12.59 -18.26
CA TYR A 80 -31.42 -13.92 -18.75
C TYR A 80 -32.03 -14.22 -20.15
N LEU A 81 -33.29 -13.86 -20.38
CA LEU A 81 -33.97 -14.07 -21.65
C LEU A 81 -33.34 -13.25 -22.79
N SER A 82 -32.99 -11.98 -22.52
CA SER A 82 -32.29 -11.13 -23.48
C SER A 82 -30.93 -11.71 -23.88
N ILE A 83 -30.18 -12.24 -22.90
CA ILE A 83 -28.89 -12.89 -23.17
C ILE A 83 -29.08 -14.17 -23.98
N LYS A 84 -30.11 -14.95 -23.70
CA LYS A 84 -30.43 -16.15 -24.47
C LYS A 84 -30.81 -15.82 -25.93
N GLU A 85 -31.60 -14.78 -26.19
CA GLU A 85 -31.90 -14.26 -27.53
C GLU A 85 -30.65 -13.85 -28.30
N LYS A 86 -29.64 -13.28 -27.61
CA LYS A 86 -28.30 -12.96 -28.14
C LYS A 86 -27.38 -14.18 -28.28
N LYS A 87 -27.95 -15.40 -28.21
CA LYS A 87 -27.20 -16.67 -28.31
C LYS A 87 -26.05 -16.77 -27.32
N PHE A 88 -26.22 -16.22 -26.11
CA PHE A 88 -25.22 -16.19 -25.04
C PHE A 88 -23.91 -15.47 -25.40
N ILE A 89 -23.94 -14.54 -26.36
CA ILE A 89 -22.81 -13.66 -26.69
C ILE A 89 -23.15 -12.23 -26.27
N ILE A 90 -22.32 -11.66 -25.43
CA ILE A 90 -22.47 -10.31 -24.91
C ILE A 90 -21.28 -9.48 -25.34
N TYR A 91 -21.55 -8.33 -25.93
CA TYR A 91 -20.51 -7.37 -26.30
C TYR A 91 -20.51 -6.21 -25.30
N LEU A 92 -19.39 -6.02 -24.60
CA LEU A 92 -19.17 -4.82 -23.82
C LEU A 92 -18.48 -3.78 -24.69
N GLU A 93 -18.98 -2.58 -24.64
CA GLU A 93 -18.36 -1.40 -25.24
C GLU A 93 -17.35 -0.84 -24.26
N GLU A 94 -16.11 -0.55 -24.71
CA GLU A 94 -15.15 0.13 -23.86
C GLU A 94 -15.83 1.40 -23.30
N ALA A 95 -15.87 1.51 -21.99
CA ALA A 95 -16.31 2.74 -21.40
C ALA A 95 -15.23 3.74 -21.75
N GLY A 96 -15.60 4.79 -22.43
CA GLY A 96 -14.92 6.02 -22.21
C GLY A 96 -14.91 6.30 -20.69
N ILE A 97 -14.40 7.40 -20.28
CA ILE A 97 -14.28 7.83 -18.91
C ILE A 97 -15.63 7.68 -18.15
N THR A 98 -15.62 6.99 -17.01
CA THR A 98 -16.83 6.77 -16.18
C THR A 98 -16.65 7.38 -14.79
N LEU A 99 -17.78 7.74 -14.15
CA LEU A 99 -17.82 8.14 -12.73
C LEU A 99 -18.05 6.95 -11.79
N ASP A 100 -18.35 5.78 -12.33
CA ASP A 100 -18.69 4.60 -11.54
C ASP A 100 -17.63 3.52 -11.66
N GLU A 101 -16.98 3.22 -10.56
CA GLU A 101 -16.01 2.14 -10.43
C GLU A 101 -16.44 1.20 -9.31
N MET A 102 -16.13 -0.09 -9.45
CA MET A 102 -16.32 -1.04 -8.37
C MET A 102 -15.14 -0.98 -7.40
N VAL A 103 -15.41 -0.71 -6.13
CA VAL A 103 -14.42 -0.60 -5.06
C VAL A 103 -14.78 -1.53 -3.90
N ILE A 104 -13.77 -1.96 -3.13
CA ILE A 104 -13.95 -2.83 -1.96
C ILE A 104 -13.55 -2.09 -0.68
N SER A 105 -12.60 -1.20 -0.78
CA SER A 105 -11.98 -0.57 0.40
C SER A 105 -12.94 0.25 1.25
N ALA A 106 -13.97 0.86 0.67
CA ALA A 106 -14.87 1.74 1.42
C ALA A 106 -15.73 1.02 2.46
N THR A 107 -16.18 -0.19 2.15
CA THR A 107 -17.15 -0.95 2.99
C THR A 107 -16.66 -2.35 3.34
N ARG A 108 -15.48 -2.75 2.87
CA ARG A 108 -14.94 -4.12 2.86
C ARG A 108 -15.78 -5.10 2.00
N TRP A 109 -16.77 -4.57 1.26
CA TRP A 109 -17.59 -5.28 0.28
C TRP A 109 -17.42 -4.63 -1.08
N GLN A 110 -17.63 -5.43 -2.13
CA GLN A 110 -17.58 -4.90 -3.50
C GLN A 110 -18.83 -4.05 -3.76
N GLU A 111 -18.63 -2.74 -3.97
CA GLU A 111 -19.69 -1.73 -4.11
C GLU A 111 -19.33 -0.73 -5.22
N SER A 112 -20.37 -0.09 -5.76
CA SER A 112 -20.22 1.03 -6.68
C SER A 112 -19.69 2.27 -5.97
N SER A 113 -18.68 2.92 -6.53
CA SER A 113 -18.11 4.17 -6.02
C SER A 113 -19.09 5.35 -6.06
N LYS A 114 -20.19 5.25 -6.83
CA LYS A 114 -21.23 6.29 -6.92
C LYS A 114 -21.84 6.62 -5.56
N GLY A 115 -22.05 5.62 -4.71
CA GLY A 115 -22.68 5.79 -3.40
C GLY A 115 -21.71 6.10 -2.27
N ILE A 116 -20.42 6.26 -2.52
CA ILE A 116 -19.37 6.42 -1.51
C ILE A 116 -18.95 7.88 -1.45
N PRO A 117 -19.05 8.55 -0.28
CA PRO A 117 -18.68 9.96 -0.14
C PRO A 117 -17.17 10.21 -0.15
N SER A 118 -16.36 9.28 0.37
CA SER A 118 -14.90 9.43 0.44
C SER A 118 -14.26 9.35 -0.95
N LYS A 119 -13.18 10.10 -1.16
CA LYS A 119 -12.36 9.97 -2.36
C LYS A 119 -11.62 8.64 -2.35
N ILE A 120 -11.73 7.87 -3.44
CA ILE A 120 -10.99 6.62 -3.67
C ILE A 120 -10.30 6.70 -5.03
N ARG A 121 -9.03 6.30 -5.06
CA ARG A 121 -8.28 6.12 -6.31
C ARG A 121 -7.96 4.65 -6.49
N THR A 122 -8.36 4.10 -7.62
CA THR A 122 -8.04 2.73 -8.03
C THR A 122 -6.84 2.73 -8.96
N ILE A 123 -5.92 1.78 -8.75
CA ILE A 123 -4.81 1.47 -9.65
C ILE A 123 -5.08 0.05 -10.18
N SER A 124 -5.31 -0.04 -11.48
CA SER A 124 -5.70 -1.29 -12.13
C SER A 124 -4.49 -2.16 -12.50
N LYS A 125 -4.74 -3.46 -12.76
CA LYS A 125 -3.72 -4.37 -13.29
C LYS A 125 -3.17 -3.88 -14.64
N SER A 126 -4.00 -3.28 -15.48
CA SER A 126 -3.58 -2.71 -16.77
C SER A 126 -2.57 -1.57 -16.59
N ASP A 127 -2.80 -0.68 -15.62
CA ASP A 127 -1.87 0.41 -15.31
C ASP A 127 -0.53 -0.13 -14.81
N MET A 128 -0.58 -1.14 -13.91
CA MET A 128 0.62 -1.81 -13.40
C MET A 128 1.41 -2.53 -14.48
N GLN A 129 0.72 -3.19 -15.42
CA GLN A 129 1.37 -3.86 -16.55
C GLN A 129 2.06 -2.90 -17.50
N LEU A 130 1.45 -1.75 -17.80
CA LEU A 130 2.03 -0.73 -18.67
C LEU A 130 3.21 0.00 -17.98
N LEU A 131 2.99 0.48 -16.76
CA LEU A 131 3.96 1.33 -16.05
C LEU A 131 5.06 0.54 -15.34
N GLN A 132 4.82 -0.75 -15.04
CA GLN A 132 5.79 -1.69 -14.47
C GLN A 132 6.55 -1.13 -13.24
N PRO A 133 5.85 -0.82 -12.13
CA PRO A 133 6.49 -0.33 -10.92
C PRO A 133 7.47 -1.36 -10.35
N GLN A 134 8.62 -0.90 -9.82
CA GLN A 134 9.62 -1.79 -9.21
C GLN A 134 9.23 -2.26 -7.82
N THR A 135 8.57 -1.41 -7.05
CA THR A 135 8.12 -1.68 -5.69
C THR A 135 6.65 -1.32 -5.53
N ALA A 136 6.01 -1.79 -4.46
CA ALA A 136 4.65 -1.37 -4.13
C ALA A 136 4.56 0.13 -3.79
N ALA A 137 5.64 0.75 -3.32
CA ALA A 137 5.69 2.20 -3.13
C ALA A 137 5.63 2.94 -4.49
N ASP A 138 6.38 2.49 -5.49
CA ASP A 138 6.32 3.04 -6.86
C ASP A 138 4.94 2.81 -7.49
N LEU A 139 4.31 1.66 -7.21
CA LEU A 139 2.95 1.36 -7.63
C LEU A 139 1.94 2.41 -7.14
N LEU A 140 2.04 2.82 -5.86
CA LEU A 140 1.16 3.87 -5.32
C LEU A 140 1.42 5.23 -5.98
N GLY A 141 2.67 5.54 -6.33
CA GLY A 141 3.06 6.75 -7.07
C GLY A 141 2.42 6.87 -8.46
N ILE A 142 2.07 5.74 -9.10
CA ILE A 142 1.36 5.70 -10.40
C ILE A 142 0.03 6.48 -10.35
N SER A 143 -0.61 6.55 -9.18
CA SER A 143 -1.85 7.30 -9.00
C SER A 143 -1.73 8.78 -9.37
N GLY A 144 -0.52 9.35 -9.30
CA GLY A 144 -0.27 10.79 -9.42
C GLY A 144 -0.80 11.62 -8.24
N GLU A 145 -1.32 10.97 -7.18
CA GLU A 145 -1.93 11.60 -6.00
C GLU A 145 -1.27 11.16 -4.68
N VAL A 146 -0.32 10.24 -4.74
CA VAL A 146 0.49 9.78 -3.61
C VAL A 146 1.94 10.13 -3.88
N SER A 147 2.56 10.89 -2.99
CA SER A 147 4.01 11.15 -3.02
C SER A 147 4.74 10.04 -2.27
N VAL A 148 5.98 9.73 -2.68
CA VAL A 148 6.76 8.64 -2.08
C VAL A 148 8.13 9.14 -1.66
N GLN A 149 8.43 9.01 -0.37
CA GLN A 149 9.75 9.26 0.20
C GLN A 149 10.58 7.96 0.18
N LYS A 150 11.87 8.05 -0.15
CA LYS A 150 12.79 6.91 -0.13
C LYS A 150 14.09 7.23 0.60
N SER A 151 14.49 6.37 1.54
CA SER A 151 15.79 6.45 2.25
C SER A 151 16.79 5.43 1.71
N GLN A 152 16.31 4.42 1.01
CA GLN A 152 17.02 3.31 0.40
C GLN A 152 16.33 2.89 -0.90
N GLN A 153 16.95 2.04 -1.70
CA GLN A 153 16.39 1.58 -2.97
C GLN A 153 15.15 0.70 -2.77
N GLY A 154 15.19 -0.20 -1.78
CA GLY A 154 14.06 -1.07 -1.46
C GLY A 154 13.01 -0.35 -0.59
N GLY A 155 11.75 -0.49 -0.95
CA GLY A 155 10.64 0.09 -0.22
C GLY A 155 10.44 1.58 -0.47
N GLY A 156 9.76 2.23 0.46
CA GLY A 156 9.43 3.66 0.43
C GLY A 156 8.29 3.97 1.38
N SER A 157 8.16 5.22 1.78
CA SER A 157 7.10 5.71 2.64
C SER A 157 6.14 6.56 1.82
N PRO A 158 4.95 6.05 1.45
CA PRO A 158 3.91 6.86 0.83
C PRO A 158 3.49 7.98 1.75
N MET A 159 3.18 9.13 1.16
CA MET A 159 2.67 10.32 1.83
C MET A 159 1.34 10.70 1.18
N ILE A 160 0.30 10.82 1.99
CA ILE A 160 -1.06 11.15 1.58
C ILE A 160 -1.52 12.36 2.42
N ARG A 161 -1.83 13.48 1.77
CA ARG A 161 -2.37 14.67 2.42
C ARG A 161 -1.59 15.09 3.68
N GLY A 162 -0.25 15.09 3.60
CA GLY A 162 0.61 15.46 4.72
C GLY A 162 0.79 14.39 5.80
N PHE A 163 0.17 13.24 5.68
CA PHE A 163 0.35 12.10 6.57
C PHE A 163 1.22 11.03 5.92
N ALA A 164 2.00 10.35 6.73
CA ALA A 164 2.86 9.26 6.31
C ALA A 164 3.00 8.20 7.42
N THR A 165 3.61 7.10 7.10
CA THR A 165 4.10 6.10 8.06
C THR A 165 2.99 5.50 8.92
N ASN A 166 3.06 5.56 10.25
CA ASN A 166 2.08 4.99 11.19
C ASN A 166 0.74 5.75 11.26
N ARG A 167 0.54 6.80 10.45
CA ARG A 167 -0.75 7.48 10.26
C ARG A 167 -1.43 7.08 8.94
N LEU A 168 -0.88 6.08 8.25
CA LEU A 168 -1.45 5.45 7.06
C LEU A 168 -1.59 3.95 7.30
N LEU A 169 -2.70 3.38 6.89
CA LEU A 169 -2.96 1.96 7.05
C LEU A 169 -2.74 1.18 5.75
N TYR A 170 -2.04 0.06 5.84
CA TYR A 170 -1.86 -0.91 4.76
C TYR A 170 -2.73 -2.13 5.01
N VAL A 171 -3.45 -2.54 3.99
CA VAL A 171 -4.35 -3.70 4.01
C VAL A 171 -4.05 -4.60 2.83
N ILE A 172 -3.86 -5.88 3.07
CA ILE A 172 -3.60 -6.89 2.04
C ILE A 172 -4.66 -7.96 2.13
N ASP A 173 -5.44 -8.16 1.05
CA ASP A 173 -6.55 -9.13 1.00
C ASP A 173 -7.54 -8.99 2.17
N GLY A 174 -7.75 -7.75 2.64
CA GLY A 174 -8.61 -7.42 3.77
C GLY A 174 -7.97 -7.60 5.16
N VAL A 175 -6.69 -7.96 5.25
CA VAL A 175 -5.92 -8.11 6.49
C VAL A 175 -5.03 -6.89 6.71
N ARG A 176 -5.09 -6.30 7.90
CA ARG A 176 -4.23 -5.19 8.32
C ARG A 176 -2.76 -5.63 8.37
N MET A 177 -1.84 -4.87 7.77
CA MET A 177 -0.41 -5.13 7.80
C MET A 177 0.35 -4.36 8.89
N ASN A 178 -0.17 -3.21 9.36
CA ASN A 178 0.47 -2.43 10.41
C ASN A 178 0.58 -3.24 11.71
N THR A 179 1.77 -3.33 12.26
CA THR A 179 2.08 -4.06 13.50
C THR A 179 2.25 -3.11 14.70
N ALA A 180 2.39 -3.68 15.89
CA ALA A 180 2.63 -2.92 17.11
C ALA A 180 3.99 -2.19 17.18
N ILE A 181 4.89 -2.41 16.23
CA ILE A 181 6.17 -1.66 16.08
C ILE A 181 6.19 -0.81 14.81
N PHE A 182 5.02 -0.56 14.20
CA PHE A 182 4.92 0.28 13.02
C PHE A 182 5.18 1.74 13.44
N ARG A 183 6.27 2.31 12.96
CA ARG A 183 6.89 3.52 13.50
C ARG A 183 6.57 4.79 12.73
N ALA A 184 6.74 5.94 13.41
CA ALA A 184 6.73 7.27 12.81
C ALA A 184 8.12 7.55 12.21
N GLY A 185 8.43 7.28 11.06
CA GLY A 185 9.72 7.50 10.41
C GLY A 185 9.72 6.77 9.08
N ASN A 186 10.87 6.63 8.45
CA ASN A 186 10.93 5.93 7.18
C ASN A 186 10.55 4.45 7.38
N ILE A 187 9.52 4.02 6.68
CA ILE A 187 9.01 2.64 6.75
C ILE A 187 9.59 1.84 5.59
N GLN A 188 10.00 0.62 5.87
CA GLN A 188 10.43 -0.34 4.85
C GLN A 188 9.36 -1.40 4.53
N ASN A 189 8.29 -1.54 5.32
CA ASN A 189 7.35 -2.66 5.23
C ASN A 189 6.68 -2.82 3.86
N VAL A 190 6.51 -1.72 3.11
CA VAL A 190 5.97 -1.75 1.73
C VAL A 190 6.86 -2.56 0.77
N ILE A 191 8.14 -2.79 1.11
CA ILE A 191 9.04 -3.65 0.35
C ILE A 191 8.52 -5.10 0.28
N SER A 192 7.78 -5.54 1.30
CA SER A 192 7.26 -6.91 1.37
C SER A 192 6.11 -7.20 0.40
N LEU A 193 5.63 -6.21 -0.35
CA LEU A 193 4.57 -6.37 -1.33
C LEU A 193 5.15 -6.44 -2.74
N ASP A 194 4.86 -7.54 -3.45
CA ASP A 194 5.31 -7.77 -4.80
C ASP A 194 4.31 -7.22 -5.84
N PRO A 195 4.67 -6.19 -6.64
CA PRO A 195 3.79 -5.62 -7.64
C PRO A 195 3.25 -6.63 -8.67
N PHE A 196 3.98 -7.71 -8.96
CA PHE A 196 3.53 -8.73 -9.92
C PHE A 196 2.37 -9.59 -9.40
N THR A 197 2.20 -9.65 -8.09
CA THR A 197 1.10 -10.41 -7.47
C THR A 197 -0.12 -9.55 -7.19
N ILE A 198 -0.05 -8.23 -7.35
CA ILE A 198 -1.18 -7.32 -7.09
C ILE A 198 -2.08 -7.25 -8.32
N GLU A 199 -3.37 -7.52 -8.16
CA GLU A 199 -4.40 -7.37 -9.20
C GLU A 199 -5.04 -5.98 -9.18
N LYS A 200 -5.18 -5.39 -7.98
CA LYS A 200 -5.81 -4.09 -7.78
C LYS A 200 -5.25 -3.44 -6.52
N ALA A 201 -4.99 -2.15 -6.57
CA ALA A 201 -4.74 -1.36 -5.39
C ALA A 201 -5.75 -0.21 -5.32
N GLU A 202 -6.26 0.06 -4.13
CA GLU A 202 -7.20 1.15 -3.85
C GLU A 202 -6.62 2.04 -2.75
N VAL A 203 -6.61 3.35 -2.99
CA VAL A 203 -6.20 4.35 -2.01
C VAL A 203 -7.43 5.14 -1.59
N ILE A 204 -7.82 5.01 -0.31
CA ILE A 204 -8.83 5.86 0.32
C ILE A 204 -8.09 7.07 0.89
N PHE A 205 -8.54 8.27 0.55
CA PHE A 205 -7.98 9.51 1.07
C PHE A 205 -8.77 9.99 2.29
N GLY A 206 -8.06 10.45 3.32
CA GLY A 206 -8.64 10.87 4.59
C GLY A 206 -8.98 9.70 5.52
N PRO A 207 -9.66 9.96 6.66
CA PRO A 207 -9.86 8.96 7.70
C PRO A 207 -10.71 7.77 7.25
N GLY A 208 -10.15 6.58 7.41
CA GLY A 208 -10.83 5.29 7.19
C GLY A 208 -11.12 4.52 8.49
N SER A 209 -11.00 5.19 9.64
CA SER A 209 -10.99 4.51 10.96
C SER A 209 -12.29 3.80 11.30
N VAL A 210 -13.45 4.22 10.81
CA VAL A 210 -14.72 3.52 11.05
C VAL A 210 -14.64 2.07 10.56
N MET A 211 -14.14 1.84 9.35
CA MET A 211 -14.04 0.49 8.79
C MET A 211 -12.75 -0.23 9.24
N TYR A 212 -11.64 0.50 9.41
CA TYR A 212 -10.31 -0.10 9.54
C TYR A 212 -9.62 0.10 10.90
N GLY A 213 -10.17 0.96 11.76
CA GLY A 213 -9.62 1.22 13.10
C GLY A 213 -8.40 2.13 13.12
N SER A 214 -7.49 1.86 14.05
CA SER A 214 -6.29 2.65 14.29
C SER A 214 -5.42 2.80 13.04
N ASP A 215 -4.61 3.87 12.97
CA ASP A 215 -3.64 4.22 11.92
C ASP A 215 -4.25 4.72 10.60
N ALA A 216 -5.55 4.58 10.39
CA ALA A 216 -6.26 5.04 9.21
C ALA A 216 -6.63 6.54 9.33
N ILE A 217 -5.66 7.40 9.66
CA ILE A 217 -5.85 8.85 9.80
C ILE A 217 -5.77 9.56 8.45
N GLY A 218 -4.66 9.41 7.76
CA GLY A 218 -4.39 10.09 6.48
C GLY A 218 -4.96 9.33 5.28
N GLY A 219 -5.13 8.02 5.41
CA GLY A 219 -5.69 7.17 4.37
C GLY A 219 -5.49 5.68 4.61
N VAL A 220 -6.11 4.90 3.72
CA VAL A 220 -5.96 3.43 3.67
C VAL A 220 -5.50 3.02 2.29
N MET A 221 -4.46 2.20 2.22
CA MET A 221 -3.95 1.58 1.00
C MET A 221 -4.31 0.10 1.03
N ASN A 222 -5.26 -0.28 0.20
CA ASN A 222 -5.80 -1.64 0.14
C ASN A 222 -5.30 -2.34 -1.12
N PHE A 223 -4.55 -3.43 -0.93
CA PHE A 223 -3.98 -4.25 -1.99
C PHE A 223 -4.73 -5.58 -2.09
N GLN A 224 -5.20 -5.88 -3.28
CA GLN A 224 -5.79 -7.16 -3.61
C GLN A 224 -4.80 -7.95 -4.45
N THR A 225 -4.38 -9.10 -3.94
CA THR A 225 -3.44 -9.95 -4.66
C THR A 225 -4.18 -10.99 -5.51
N THR A 226 -3.46 -11.56 -6.46
CA THR A 226 -3.98 -12.54 -7.43
C THR A 226 -4.93 -13.56 -6.80
N THR A 227 -6.10 -13.74 -7.42
CA THR A 227 -7.17 -14.61 -6.93
C THR A 227 -7.22 -15.93 -7.69
N PRO A 228 -7.50 -17.07 -7.01
CA PRO A 228 -7.73 -18.36 -7.69
C PRO A 228 -8.97 -18.31 -8.57
N LYS A 229 -8.91 -18.89 -9.78
CA LYS A 229 -9.98 -18.87 -10.78
C LYS A 229 -10.58 -20.25 -10.94
N LEU A 230 -11.88 -20.39 -10.69
CA LEU A 230 -12.62 -21.63 -10.90
C LEU A 230 -12.80 -21.91 -12.41
N ALA A 231 -12.84 -23.18 -12.78
CA ALA A 231 -13.25 -23.58 -14.12
C ALA A 231 -14.78 -23.48 -14.27
N ILE A 232 -15.25 -23.13 -15.47
CA ILE A 232 -16.67 -23.09 -15.78
C ILE A 232 -17.19 -24.49 -16.13
N ASP A 233 -16.37 -25.25 -16.86
CA ASP A 233 -16.69 -26.63 -17.25
C ASP A 233 -16.31 -27.61 -16.14
N LYS A 234 -16.87 -28.84 -16.22
CA LYS A 234 -16.55 -29.93 -15.30
C LYS A 234 -15.10 -30.45 -15.39
N LYS A 235 -14.25 -29.82 -16.21
CA LYS A 235 -12.85 -30.19 -16.43
C LYS A 235 -11.90 -29.30 -15.65
N TRP A 236 -10.75 -29.84 -15.31
CA TRP A 236 -9.63 -29.05 -14.79
C TRP A 236 -9.04 -28.16 -15.87
N VAL A 237 -8.71 -26.93 -15.49
CA VAL A 237 -8.05 -25.93 -16.34
C VAL A 237 -6.75 -25.51 -15.66
N ALA A 238 -5.68 -25.45 -16.45
CA ALA A 238 -4.39 -24.94 -16.01
C ALA A 238 -3.99 -23.74 -16.87
N HIS A 239 -3.48 -22.69 -16.25
CA HIS A 239 -2.92 -21.53 -16.91
C HIS A 239 -1.66 -21.11 -16.17
N SER A 240 -0.61 -20.82 -16.91
CA SER A 240 0.59 -20.24 -16.35
C SER A 240 0.92 -18.91 -17.02
N ALA A 241 1.57 -18.02 -16.29
CA ALA A 241 2.07 -16.75 -16.79
C ALA A 241 3.52 -16.57 -16.31
N VAL A 242 4.34 -16.03 -17.19
CA VAL A 242 5.72 -15.67 -16.87
C VAL A 242 5.90 -14.20 -17.18
N ASN A 243 6.44 -13.46 -16.20
CA ASN A 243 6.88 -12.09 -16.35
C ASN A 243 8.39 -12.02 -16.20
N SER A 244 9.05 -11.23 -17.01
CA SER A 244 10.46 -10.87 -16.83
C SER A 244 10.62 -9.38 -17.02
N ARG A 245 11.55 -8.77 -16.26
CA ARG A 245 11.88 -7.36 -16.38
C ARG A 245 13.37 -7.12 -16.16
N TYR A 246 13.91 -6.23 -16.96
CA TYR A 246 15.22 -5.64 -16.80
C TYR A 246 15.11 -4.12 -16.74
N SER A 247 15.89 -3.48 -15.88
CA SER A 247 15.99 -2.02 -15.75
C SER A 247 17.45 -1.61 -15.69
N SER A 248 17.82 -0.64 -16.51
CA SER A 248 19.23 -0.27 -16.69
C SER A 248 19.82 0.58 -15.56
N ALA A 249 19.00 1.39 -14.86
CA ALA A 249 19.49 2.32 -13.84
C ALA A 249 20.08 1.61 -12.62
N ASN A 250 19.56 0.45 -12.26
CA ASN A 250 20.03 -0.37 -11.14
C ASN A 250 20.37 -1.82 -11.55
N ARG A 251 20.48 -2.07 -12.85
CA ARG A 251 20.74 -3.42 -13.41
C ARG A 251 19.78 -4.47 -12.86
N GLU A 252 18.52 -4.07 -12.63
CA GLU A 252 17.49 -4.97 -12.13
C GLU A 252 17.31 -6.16 -13.04
N LYS A 253 17.14 -7.32 -12.44
CA LYS A 253 16.73 -8.57 -13.09
C LYS A 253 15.61 -9.18 -12.25
N THR A 254 14.40 -9.18 -12.79
CA THR A 254 13.22 -9.70 -12.12
C THR A 254 12.57 -10.78 -12.97
N MET A 255 12.19 -11.88 -12.31
CA MET A 255 11.36 -12.95 -12.89
C MET A 255 10.20 -13.25 -11.95
N ASN A 256 9.01 -13.40 -12.52
CA ASN A 256 7.83 -13.88 -11.83
C ASN A 256 7.18 -15.00 -12.64
N GLY A 257 6.83 -16.09 -11.97
CA GLY A 257 6.04 -17.18 -12.52
C GLY A 257 4.74 -17.34 -11.75
N THR A 258 3.60 -17.44 -12.43
CA THR A 258 2.29 -17.66 -11.81
C THR A 258 1.60 -18.86 -12.45
N LEU A 259 1.09 -19.78 -11.64
CA LEU A 259 0.33 -20.96 -12.05
C LEU A 259 -1.07 -20.92 -11.44
N HIS A 260 -2.09 -20.98 -12.28
CA HIS A 260 -3.48 -21.17 -11.89
C HIS A 260 -3.95 -22.57 -12.24
N LEU A 261 -4.57 -23.25 -11.29
CA LEU A 261 -5.26 -24.51 -11.48
C LEU A 261 -6.70 -24.35 -11.02
N GLY A 262 -7.67 -24.79 -11.81
CA GLY A 262 -9.08 -24.63 -11.47
C GLY A 262 -9.93 -25.81 -11.88
N SER A 263 -10.87 -26.20 -11.02
CA SER A 263 -12.04 -27.00 -11.30
C SER A 263 -13.31 -26.19 -10.95
N PRO A 264 -14.53 -26.66 -11.18
CA PRO A 264 -15.74 -25.90 -10.88
C PRO A 264 -15.93 -25.54 -9.40
N LYS A 265 -15.32 -26.30 -8.49
CA LYS A 265 -15.46 -26.08 -7.03
C LYS A 265 -14.16 -25.78 -6.31
N PHE A 266 -13.02 -26.05 -6.92
CA PHE A 266 -11.70 -25.86 -6.33
C PHE A 266 -10.79 -25.11 -7.29
N ALA A 267 -10.07 -24.14 -6.78
CA ALA A 267 -9.04 -23.43 -7.54
C ALA A 267 -7.82 -23.14 -6.69
N SER A 268 -6.68 -23.04 -7.36
CA SER A 268 -5.39 -22.72 -6.75
C SER A 268 -4.68 -21.67 -7.60
N VAL A 269 -3.95 -20.77 -6.97
CA VAL A 269 -2.95 -19.92 -7.62
C VAL A 269 -1.67 -19.93 -6.81
N THR A 270 -0.56 -20.16 -7.50
CA THR A 270 0.80 -20.11 -6.97
C THR A 270 1.56 -19.06 -7.76
N SER A 271 2.20 -18.12 -7.10
CA SER A 271 3.09 -17.13 -7.72
C SER A 271 4.43 -17.08 -6.97
N TYR A 272 5.51 -17.05 -7.72
CA TYR A 272 6.87 -16.88 -7.20
C TYR A 272 7.57 -15.78 -7.97
N SER A 273 8.22 -14.86 -7.23
CA SER A 273 9.04 -13.79 -7.81
C SER A 273 10.43 -13.79 -7.22
N PHE A 274 11.41 -13.57 -8.08
CA PHE A 274 12.79 -13.33 -7.71
C PHE A 274 13.25 -12.00 -8.30
N ASN A 275 13.75 -11.11 -7.44
CA ASN A 275 14.20 -9.78 -7.80
C ASN A 275 15.66 -9.61 -7.38
N ARG A 276 16.48 -9.12 -8.31
CA ARG A 276 17.86 -8.71 -8.05
C ARG A 276 18.05 -7.26 -8.47
N PHE A 277 18.44 -6.42 -7.54
CA PHE A 277 18.74 -5.02 -7.77
C PHE A 277 20.23 -4.78 -7.50
N GLY A 278 20.93 -4.18 -8.44
CA GLY A 278 22.27 -3.65 -8.27
C GLY A 278 22.24 -2.23 -7.72
N ASP A 279 23.41 -1.62 -7.56
CA ASP A 279 23.50 -0.24 -7.08
C ASP A 279 22.86 0.75 -8.04
N LEU A 280 22.12 1.70 -7.49
CA LEU A 280 21.29 2.64 -8.24
C LEU A 280 22.14 3.77 -8.83
N LYS A 281 22.05 3.97 -10.15
CA LYS A 281 22.71 5.06 -10.87
C LYS A 281 21.77 6.26 -10.98
N MET A 282 22.22 7.40 -10.46
CA MET A 282 21.50 8.69 -10.54
C MET A 282 21.75 9.40 -11.87
N GLY A 283 20.96 10.47 -12.12
CA GLY A 283 21.05 11.29 -13.31
C GLY A 283 22.36 12.09 -13.45
N LYS A 284 22.57 12.60 -14.66
CA LYS A 284 23.76 13.40 -14.99
C LYS A 284 23.61 14.85 -14.52
N TYR A 285 22.42 15.44 -14.69
CA TYR A 285 22.19 16.88 -14.52
C TYR A 285 21.40 17.15 -13.23
N GLY A 286 21.93 17.99 -12.33
CA GLY A 286 21.29 18.35 -11.06
C GLY A 286 22.32 18.69 -9.97
N PRO A 287 21.91 18.82 -8.70
CA PRO A 287 22.77 19.28 -7.62
C PRO A 287 24.00 18.37 -7.39
N ASP A 288 25.21 18.94 -7.41
CA ASP A 288 26.45 18.16 -7.21
C ASP A 288 26.59 17.64 -5.78
N SER A 289 25.92 18.27 -4.80
CA SER A 289 25.81 17.79 -3.42
C SER A 289 25.16 16.40 -3.31
N TYR A 290 24.46 15.94 -4.35
CA TYR A 290 23.89 14.59 -4.37
C TYR A 290 24.85 13.50 -4.84
N LEU A 291 26.00 13.85 -5.40
CA LEU A 291 26.98 12.88 -5.90
C LEU A 291 27.58 12.06 -4.76
N ARG A 292 27.76 10.77 -4.99
CA ARG A 292 28.41 9.83 -4.07
C ARG A 292 29.92 9.78 -4.38
N THR A 293 30.68 10.75 -3.93
CA THR A 293 32.11 10.88 -4.27
C THR A 293 32.99 9.84 -3.59
N PHE A 294 32.60 9.34 -2.44
CA PHE A 294 33.28 8.28 -1.69
C PHE A 294 32.28 7.39 -0.97
N TYR A 295 32.74 6.24 -0.50
CA TYR A 295 32.03 5.33 0.40
C TYR A 295 33.01 4.64 1.33
N VAL A 296 32.50 3.98 2.38
CA VAL A 296 33.34 3.16 3.29
C VAL A 296 33.32 1.73 2.79
N ASP A 297 34.51 1.11 2.71
CA ASP A 297 34.65 -0.31 2.41
C ASP A 297 35.63 -0.94 3.39
N GLN A 298 35.51 -2.24 3.60
CA GLN A 298 36.42 -2.98 4.48
C GLN A 298 37.52 -3.62 3.64
N ILE A 299 38.75 -3.08 3.76
CA ILE A 299 39.95 -3.56 3.08
C ILE A 299 40.90 -4.06 4.14
N GLU A 300 41.33 -5.33 4.06
CA GLU A 300 42.24 -5.97 5.03
C GLU A 300 41.72 -5.87 6.47
N ASN A 301 40.39 -6.11 6.66
CA ASN A 301 39.72 -6.00 7.95
C ASN A 301 39.73 -4.58 8.58
N MET A 302 40.08 -3.56 7.82
CA MET A 302 40.05 -2.16 8.25
C MET A 302 39.05 -1.36 7.38
N ASP A 303 38.28 -0.52 8.01
CA ASP A 303 37.41 0.42 7.28
C ASP A 303 38.25 1.51 6.63
N LYS A 304 38.15 1.65 5.34
CA LYS A 304 38.80 2.70 4.54
C LYS A 304 37.76 3.52 3.78
N ILE A 305 38.05 4.80 3.65
CA ILE A 305 37.32 5.68 2.76
C ILE A 305 37.83 5.42 1.35
N VAL A 306 36.96 4.93 0.47
CA VAL A 306 37.26 4.60 -0.92
C VAL A 306 36.67 5.66 -1.82
N GLN A 307 37.45 6.22 -2.73
CA GLN A 307 36.95 7.12 -3.74
C GLN A 307 36.03 6.37 -4.72
N ASN A 308 34.84 6.88 -4.95
CA ASN A 308 33.91 6.28 -5.89
C ASN A 308 34.30 6.62 -7.33
N ILE A 309 34.72 5.64 -8.11
CA ILE A 309 35.13 5.81 -9.52
C ILE A 309 34.01 6.42 -10.36
N ASN A 310 32.75 6.11 -10.03
CA ASN A 310 31.59 6.71 -10.69
C ASN A 310 30.65 7.35 -9.65
N PRO A 311 30.82 8.66 -9.33
CA PRO A 311 30.05 9.33 -8.27
C PRO A 311 28.53 9.31 -8.48
N ARG A 312 28.04 8.95 -9.67
CA ARG A 312 26.62 8.78 -9.94
C ARG A 312 26.06 7.42 -9.50
N VAL A 313 26.90 6.46 -9.15
CA VAL A 313 26.47 5.16 -8.60
C VAL A 313 26.42 5.25 -7.09
N GLN A 314 25.27 4.96 -6.52
CA GLN A 314 24.99 5.06 -5.09
C GLN A 314 25.37 3.76 -4.38
N VAL A 315 26.63 3.64 -3.98
CA VAL A 315 27.22 2.45 -3.35
C VAL A 315 27.19 2.61 -1.83
N PRO A 316 26.78 1.55 -1.08
CA PRO A 316 26.01 0.39 -1.52
C PRO A 316 24.50 0.70 -1.52
N SER A 317 23.73 0.16 -2.47
CA SER A 317 22.28 0.28 -2.47
C SER A 317 21.55 -0.95 -3.06
N GLY A 318 22.29 -1.93 -3.58
CA GLY A 318 21.77 -3.15 -4.17
C GLY A 318 21.24 -4.16 -3.15
N TYR A 319 20.29 -5.03 -3.54
CA TYR A 319 19.75 -6.11 -2.70
C TYR A 319 19.01 -7.17 -3.55
N TYR A 320 18.64 -8.28 -2.89
CA TYR A 320 17.85 -9.35 -3.48
C TYR A 320 16.56 -9.53 -2.69
N GLN A 321 15.50 -9.97 -3.38
CA GLN A 321 14.21 -10.25 -2.75
C GLN A 321 13.53 -11.45 -3.42
N GLN A 322 12.85 -12.25 -2.60
CA GLN A 322 12.00 -13.37 -3.03
C GLN A 322 10.60 -13.20 -2.46
N ASN A 323 9.60 -13.50 -3.27
CA ASN A 323 8.20 -13.44 -2.86
C ASN A 323 7.47 -14.70 -3.32
N VAL A 324 6.59 -15.20 -2.45
CA VAL A 324 5.72 -16.35 -2.74
C VAL A 324 4.29 -15.96 -2.36
N VAL A 325 3.35 -16.27 -3.23
CA VAL A 325 1.91 -16.22 -2.93
C VAL A 325 1.30 -17.54 -3.33
N GLN A 326 0.59 -18.19 -2.39
CA GLN A 326 -0.20 -19.38 -2.62
C GLN A 326 -1.60 -19.13 -2.11
N LYS A 327 -2.61 -19.29 -2.98
CA LYS A 327 -4.01 -19.24 -2.54
C LYS A 327 -4.77 -20.45 -3.01
N LEU A 328 -5.67 -20.92 -2.17
CA LEU A 328 -6.59 -22.03 -2.44
C LEU A 328 -8.01 -21.51 -2.25
N LEU A 329 -8.89 -21.84 -3.16
CA LEU A 329 -10.32 -21.49 -3.08
C LEU A 329 -11.13 -22.78 -3.22
N TYR A 330 -12.05 -23.00 -2.28
CA TYR A 330 -13.07 -24.05 -2.34
C TYR A 330 -14.46 -23.42 -2.28
N LYS A 331 -15.24 -23.58 -3.35
CA LYS A 331 -16.62 -23.08 -3.47
C LYS A 331 -17.54 -24.27 -3.69
N PRO A 332 -18.03 -24.94 -2.63
CA PRO A 332 -18.88 -26.11 -2.75
C PRO A 332 -20.22 -25.82 -3.44
N ASN A 333 -20.73 -24.61 -3.29
CA ASN A 333 -21.97 -24.10 -3.88
C ASN A 333 -21.93 -22.55 -3.97
N GLU A 334 -22.98 -21.94 -4.50
CA GLU A 334 -23.07 -20.49 -4.70
C GLU A 334 -23.12 -19.65 -3.39
N LYS A 335 -23.45 -20.29 -2.26
CA LYS A 335 -23.59 -19.62 -0.96
C LYS A 335 -22.30 -19.59 -0.15
N TRP A 336 -21.45 -20.57 -0.27
CA TRP A 336 -20.26 -20.75 0.54
C TRP A 336 -18.97 -20.67 -0.27
N ALA A 337 -18.03 -19.91 0.20
CA ALA A 337 -16.66 -19.87 -0.31
C ALA A 337 -15.65 -19.90 0.85
N PHE A 338 -14.66 -20.78 0.73
CA PHE A 338 -13.56 -20.95 1.68
C PHE A 338 -12.27 -20.67 0.94
N GLN A 339 -11.51 -19.72 1.42
CA GLN A 339 -10.21 -19.36 0.84
C GLN A 339 -9.13 -19.46 1.89
N TYR A 340 -8.03 -20.11 1.56
CA TYR A 340 -6.77 -20.02 2.28
C TYR A 340 -5.78 -19.22 1.44
N GLY A 341 -4.97 -18.38 2.09
CA GLY A 341 -3.89 -17.64 1.46
C GLY A 341 -2.63 -17.69 2.30
N PHE A 342 -1.51 -17.94 1.62
CA PHE A 342 -0.17 -17.84 2.16
C PHE A 342 0.61 -16.78 1.39
N HIS A 343 1.29 -15.88 2.10
CA HIS A 343 2.21 -14.90 1.56
C HIS A 343 3.55 -15.02 2.26
N TYR A 344 4.61 -14.91 1.50
CA TYR A 344 5.98 -14.82 1.98
C TYR A 344 6.73 -13.76 1.20
N SER A 345 7.49 -12.94 1.90
CA SER A 345 8.47 -12.02 1.33
C SER A 345 9.72 -12.04 2.18
N GLY A 346 10.88 -12.19 1.55
CA GLY A 346 12.17 -12.17 2.21
C GLY A 346 13.20 -11.40 1.40
N THR A 347 13.98 -10.52 2.07
CA THR A 347 15.07 -9.76 1.47
C THR A 347 16.42 -10.19 2.02
N THR A 348 17.50 -9.92 1.30
CA THR A 348 18.84 -9.84 1.90
C THR A 348 18.93 -8.59 2.78
N ALA A 349 20.03 -8.42 3.50
CA ALA A 349 20.36 -7.11 4.06
C ALA A 349 20.45 -6.07 2.93
N TYR A 350 20.04 -4.83 3.22
CA TYR A 350 20.11 -3.70 2.31
C TYR A 350 20.42 -2.42 3.08
N SER A 351 21.28 -1.61 2.48
CA SER A 351 21.81 -0.45 3.15
C SER A 351 20.79 0.67 3.24
N ARG A 352 20.72 1.27 4.40
CA ARG A 352 20.04 2.52 4.64
C ARG A 352 20.92 3.67 4.15
N TYR A 353 20.80 3.94 2.87
CA TYR A 353 21.68 4.83 2.14
C TYR A 353 21.72 6.26 2.72
N ASP A 354 20.59 6.78 3.20
CA ASP A 354 20.52 8.09 3.85
C ASP A 354 21.42 8.24 5.08
N ARG A 355 21.75 7.13 5.76
CA ARG A 355 22.67 7.12 6.91
C ARG A 355 24.13 6.97 6.52
N LEU A 356 24.39 6.32 5.39
CA LEU A 356 25.74 6.12 4.89
C LEU A 356 26.33 7.35 4.18
N ILE A 357 25.51 8.34 3.84
CA ILE A 357 25.96 9.61 3.27
C ILE A 357 26.24 10.69 4.34
N GLU A 358 25.87 10.44 5.60
CA GLU A 358 26.10 11.38 6.70
C GLU A 358 27.59 11.47 7.05
N VAL A 359 28.10 12.69 7.16
CA VAL A 359 29.46 12.98 7.60
C VAL A 359 29.43 13.90 8.82
N ASN A 360 30.47 13.83 9.64
CA ASN A 360 30.65 14.77 10.73
C ASN A 360 31.16 16.14 10.22
N ILE A 361 31.36 17.09 11.12
CA ILE A 361 31.81 18.46 10.81
C ILE A 361 33.17 18.49 10.08
N SER A 362 34.01 17.45 10.22
CA SER A 362 35.28 17.31 9.52
C SER A 362 35.19 16.56 8.19
N GLY A 363 33.96 16.28 7.70
CA GLY A 363 33.76 15.54 6.44
C GLY A 363 34.00 14.03 6.53
N VAL A 364 34.21 13.47 7.73
CA VAL A 364 34.46 12.04 7.94
C VAL A 364 33.13 11.31 8.07
N PRO A 365 32.93 10.12 7.43
CA PRO A 365 31.74 9.32 7.57
C PRO A 365 31.39 9.01 9.03
N ILE A 366 30.12 9.08 9.37
CA ILE A 366 29.62 8.72 10.71
C ILE A 366 29.52 7.20 10.82
N SER A 367 28.94 6.55 9.82
CA SER A 367 28.67 5.11 9.81
C SER A 367 29.58 4.39 8.82
N ALA A 368 30.16 3.27 9.23
CA ALA A 368 30.82 2.30 8.35
C ALA A 368 29.78 1.29 7.83
N VAL A 369 28.83 0.89 8.67
CA VAL A 369 27.72 0.00 8.35
C VAL A 369 26.44 0.60 8.88
N TRP A 370 25.40 0.61 8.06
CA TRP A 370 24.04 0.88 8.48
C TRP A 370 23.07 0.19 7.54
N ASP A 371 22.57 -0.99 7.94
CA ASP A 371 21.73 -1.83 7.11
C ASP A 371 20.42 -2.17 7.82
N TYR A 372 19.39 -2.38 7.01
CA TYR A 372 18.20 -3.14 7.37
C TYR A 372 18.30 -4.55 6.80
N GLY A 373 17.58 -5.47 7.40
CA GLY A 373 17.41 -6.81 6.87
C GLY A 373 18.48 -7.82 7.34
N PRO A 374 18.23 -9.09 7.06
CA PRO A 374 17.07 -9.60 6.32
C PRO A 374 15.75 -9.09 6.87
N GLN A 375 14.80 -8.75 5.98
CA GLN A 375 13.44 -8.48 6.36
C GLN A 375 12.56 -9.62 5.87
N ILE A 376 11.78 -10.21 6.78
CA ILE A 376 10.89 -11.34 6.49
C ILE A 376 9.47 -10.96 6.87
N TRP A 377 8.54 -11.21 5.97
CA TRP A 377 7.12 -11.17 6.22
C TRP A 377 6.46 -12.45 5.75
N GLN A 378 5.63 -13.03 6.61
CA GLN A 378 4.78 -14.16 6.28
C GLN A 378 3.35 -13.86 6.72
N MET A 379 2.38 -14.24 5.93
CA MET A 379 0.96 -14.19 6.30
C MET A 379 0.27 -15.47 5.87
N ASN A 380 -0.41 -16.09 6.83
CA ASN A 380 -1.40 -17.15 6.59
C ASN A 380 -2.77 -16.58 6.90
N HIS A 381 -3.71 -16.66 5.97
CA HIS A 381 -5.07 -16.22 6.24
C HIS A 381 -6.12 -17.20 5.72
N ILE A 382 -7.22 -17.27 6.44
CA ILE A 382 -8.42 -18.02 6.05
C ILE A 382 -9.56 -17.01 5.92
N THR A 383 -10.27 -17.07 4.80
CA THR A 383 -11.47 -16.28 4.57
C THR A 383 -12.64 -17.23 4.31
N VAL A 384 -13.70 -17.10 5.11
CA VAL A 384 -14.95 -17.83 4.93
C VAL A 384 -16.02 -16.80 4.55
N SER A 385 -16.63 -16.96 3.40
CA SER A 385 -17.72 -16.11 2.93
C SER A 385 -19.01 -16.91 2.81
N HIS A 386 -20.11 -16.32 3.27
CA HIS A 386 -21.45 -16.89 3.14
C HIS A 386 -22.43 -15.84 2.62
N LEU A 387 -23.18 -16.21 1.60
CA LEU A 387 -24.29 -15.43 1.04
C LEU A 387 -25.61 -16.12 1.40
N GLY A 388 -26.52 -15.40 2.08
CA GLY A 388 -27.79 -15.95 2.47
C GLY A 388 -28.66 -14.94 3.21
N LYS A 389 -29.94 -14.85 2.85
CA LYS A 389 -30.88 -13.92 3.49
C LYS A 389 -31.39 -14.51 4.81
N ASN A 390 -31.00 -13.91 5.93
CA ASN A 390 -31.54 -14.22 7.24
C ASN A 390 -31.80 -12.94 8.04
N ALA A 391 -32.24 -13.05 9.29
CA ALA A 391 -32.55 -11.87 10.11
C ALA A 391 -31.34 -10.94 10.35
N PHE A 392 -30.15 -11.50 10.45
CA PHE A 392 -28.94 -10.77 10.82
C PHE A 392 -28.15 -10.27 9.61
N TYR A 393 -27.95 -11.07 8.56
CA TYR A 393 -27.14 -10.70 7.40
C TYR A 393 -27.68 -11.26 6.08
N ASP A 394 -27.29 -10.63 5.00
CA ASP A 394 -27.40 -11.15 3.63
C ASP A 394 -26.04 -11.62 3.11
N GLY A 395 -24.95 -11.07 3.67
CA GLY A 395 -23.58 -11.48 3.43
C GLY A 395 -22.77 -11.48 4.73
N LEU A 396 -21.93 -12.52 4.90
CA LEU A 396 -20.98 -12.68 6.01
C LEU A 396 -19.61 -12.99 5.43
N THR A 397 -18.59 -12.34 5.97
CA THR A 397 -17.20 -12.69 5.72
C THR A 397 -16.46 -12.77 7.05
N LEU A 398 -15.93 -13.95 7.37
CA LEU A 398 -15.01 -14.19 8.47
C LEU A 398 -13.59 -14.26 7.91
N ARG A 399 -12.67 -13.42 8.43
CA ARG A 399 -11.23 -13.49 8.13
C ARG A 399 -10.46 -13.77 9.40
N MET A 400 -9.57 -14.75 9.33
CA MET A 400 -8.59 -15.05 10.37
C MET A 400 -7.21 -15.02 9.73
N ALA A 401 -6.27 -14.28 10.33
CA ALA A 401 -4.92 -14.21 9.80
C ALA A 401 -3.87 -14.26 10.91
N HIS A 402 -2.79 -15.00 10.64
CA HIS A 402 -1.56 -14.97 11.41
C HIS A 402 -0.46 -14.38 10.53
N GLN A 403 0.24 -13.39 11.06
CA GLN A 403 1.39 -12.78 10.40
C GLN A 403 2.63 -12.89 11.27
N TYR A 404 3.76 -13.16 10.64
CA TYR A 404 5.08 -13.10 11.23
C TYR A 404 5.88 -12.02 10.51
N PHE A 405 6.44 -11.11 11.29
CA PHE A 405 7.39 -10.09 10.82
C PHE A 405 8.70 -10.26 11.53
N GLU A 406 9.79 -10.19 10.77
CA GLU A 406 11.13 -10.05 11.30
C GLU A 406 11.84 -8.92 10.57
N GLU A 407 12.32 -7.96 11.31
CA GLU A 407 13.16 -6.89 10.80
C GLU A 407 14.43 -6.79 11.63
N SER A 408 15.54 -6.45 11.01
CA SER A 408 16.79 -6.23 11.71
C SER A 408 17.41 -4.90 11.33
N ARG A 409 18.26 -4.40 12.24
CA ARG A 409 19.13 -3.24 12.03
C ARG A 409 20.53 -3.65 12.40
N ILE A 410 21.44 -3.38 11.50
CA ILE A 410 22.86 -3.69 11.66
C ILE A 410 23.60 -2.37 11.51
N ASP A 411 24.30 -1.97 12.56
CA ASP A 411 25.03 -0.70 12.54
C ASP A 411 26.43 -0.80 13.17
N ARG A 412 27.35 0.01 12.64
CA ARG A 412 28.69 0.20 13.13
C ARG A 412 29.23 1.58 12.73
N ASN A 413 29.77 2.30 13.66
CA ASN A 413 30.40 3.60 13.40
C ASN A 413 31.70 3.45 12.61
N PHE A 414 32.04 4.45 11.79
CA PHE A 414 33.34 4.51 11.11
C PHE A 414 34.50 4.88 12.07
N SER A 415 34.23 5.71 13.07
CA SER A 415 35.24 6.21 13.98
C SER A 415 34.74 6.25 15.43
N GLY A 416 35.62 6.60 16.38
CA GLY A 416 35.33 6.71 17.81
C GLY A 416 35.27 5.37 18.54
N SER A 417 34.74 5.37 19.76
CA SER A 417 34.73 4.20 20.65
C SER A 417 33.92 3.01 20.09
N ASN A 418 32.95 3.29 19.27
CA ASN A 418 32.05 2.26 18.68
C ASN A 418 32.49 1.78 17.28
N ARG A 419 33.71 2.16 16.81
CA ARG A 419 34.19 1.76 15.47
C ARG A 419 34.34 0.25 15.29
N TYR A 420 34.58 -0.48 16.37
CA TYR A 420 34.70 -1.94 16.34
C TYR A 420 33.44 -2.66 16.82
N ARG A 421 32.39 -1.94 17.28
CA ARG A 421 31.15 -2.52 17.77
C ARG A 421 30.17 -2.73 16.62
N LEU A 422 30.07 -3.94 16.10
CA LEU A 422 29.01 -4.33 15.18
C LEU A 422 27.78 -4.73 16.01
N ARG A 423 26.74 -3.91 15.98
CA ARG A 423 25.48 -4.14 16.68
C ARG A 423 24.42 -4.66 15.68
N THR A 424 23.69 -5.68 16.10
CA THR A 424 22.55 -6.23 15.39
C THR A 424 21.34 -6.22 16.31
N GLN A 425 20.26 -5.56 15.90
CA GLN A 425 18.98 -5.51 16.60
C GLN A 425 17.96 -6.23 15.74
N VAL A 426 17.29 -7.25 16.30
CA VAL A 426 16.28 -8.06 15.61
C VAL A 426 14.96 -7.92 16.33
N GLU A 427 13.96 -7.46 15.61
CA GLU A 427 12.59 -7.33 16.07
C GLU A 427 11.70 -8.37 15.39
N LYS A 428 10.96 -9.13 16.19
CA LYS A 428 10.02 -10.16 15.74
C LYS A 428 8.63 -9.82 16.22
N VAL A 429 7.66 -9.88 15.33
CA VAL A 429 6.24 -9.68 15.68
C VAL A 429 5.42 -10.84 15.16
N ASN A 430 4.66 -11.47 16.06
CA ASN A 430 3.59 -12.38 15.71
C ASN A 430 2.27 -11.63 15.88
N ALA A 431 1.52 -11.47 14.79
CA ALA A 431 0.23 -10.79 14.79
C ALA A 431 -0.89 -11.77 14.43
N LEU A 432 -1.91 -11.84 15.26
CA LEU A 432 -3.14 -12.60 15.01
C LEU A 432 -4.29 -11.63 14.85
N SER A 433 -5.10 -11.78 13.81
CA SER A 433 -6.29 -10.97 13.60
C SER A 433 -7.50 -11.83 13.24
N ILE A 434 -8.68 -11.40 13.74
CA ILE A 434 -9.98 -11.99 13.45
C ILE A 434 -10.93 -10.84 13.11
N ASN A 435 -11.54 -10.90 11.93
CA ASN A 435 -12.52 -9.93 11.47
C ASN A 435 -13.80 -10.65 11.07
N ILE A 436 -14.93 -10.15 11.55
CA ILE A 436 -16.27 -10.58 11.16
C ILE A 436 -16.94 -9.38 10.50
N ASP A 437 -17.16 -9.46 9.21
CA ASP A 437 -17.80 -8.40 8.41
C ASP A 437 -19.17 -8.89 7.95
N LEU A 438 -20.22 -8.13 8.24
CA LEU A 438 -21.61 -8.43 7.94
C LEU A 438 -22.22 -7.33 7.07
N LYS A 439 -23.02 -7.75 6.07
CA LYS A 439 -23.80 -6.87 5.19
C LYS A 439 -25.25 -7.24 5.35
N LYS A 440 -26.13 -6.25 5.59
CA LYS A 440 -27.56 -6.41 5.65
C LYS A 440 -28.27 -5.36 4.81
N THR A 441 -29.03 -5.80 3.81
CA THR A 441 -29.95 -4.95 3.05
C THR A 441 -31.23 -4.78 3.87
N LEU A 442 -31.54 -3.54 4.18
CA LEU A 442 -32.75 -3.13 4.89
C LEU A 442 -33.81 -2.63 3.89
N LYS A 443 -35.03 -2.34 4.35
CA LYS A 443 -36.08 -1.77 3.50
C LYS A 443 -35.63 -0.50 2.78
N LYS A 444 -34.81 0.31 3.43
CA LYS A 444 -34.21 1.53 2.86
C LYS A 444 -32.74 1.57 3.22
N GLY A 445 -31.88 1.09 2.31
CA GLY A 445 -30.43 1.18 2.45
C GLY A 445 -29.73 -0.10 2.92
N ILE A 446 -28.43 0.01 3.18
CA ILE A 446 -27.55 -1.12 3.48
C ILE A 446 -26.79 -0.82 4.77
N LEU A 447 -26.80 -1.77 5.68
CA LEU A 447 -26.01 -1.75 6.90
C LEU A 447 -24.80 -2.68 6.76
N TYR A 448 -23.62 -2.13 6.94
CA TYR A 448 -22.34 -2.85 7.08
C TYR A 448 -21.91 -2.77 8.53
N TYR A 449 -21.63 -3.89 9.17
CA TYR A 449 -21.25 -3.92 10.58
C TYR A 449 -20.38 -5.12 10.90
N GLY A 450 -19.72 -5.08 12.03
CA GLY A 450 -18.82 -6.18 12.33
C GLY A 450 -18.06 -6.04 13.65
N LEU A 451 -17.22 -7.05 13.85
CA LEU A 451 -16.32 -7.16 14.99
C LEU A 451 -14.89 -7.37 14.50
N GLU A 452 -13.94 -6.83 15.25
CA GLU A 452 -12.51 -6.98 14.94
C GLU A 452 -11.74 -7.27 16.23
N SER A 453 -10.80 -8.21 16.15
CA SER A 453 -9.80 -8.47 17.20
C SER A 453 -8.43 -8.57 16.54
N VAL A 454 -7.45 -7.84 17.10
CA VAL A 454 -6.05 -7.86 16.64
C VAL A 454 -5.15 -7.99 17.85
N GLY A 455 -4.30 -9.00 17.88
CA GLY A 455 -3.30 -9.22 18.92
C GLY A 455 -1.89 -9.27 18.30
N ASN A 456 -0.92 -8.59 18.93
CA ASN A 456 0.49 -8.60 18.54
C ASN A 456 1.34 -9.02 19.74
N LYS A 457 2.30 -9.92 19.49
CA LYS A 457 3.38 -10.23 20.42
C LYS A 457 4.70 -9.76 19.82
N VAL A 458 5.35 -8.82 20.50
CA VAL A 458 6.63 -8.21 20.09
C VAL A 458 7.75 -8.82 20.90
N SER A 459 8.80 -9.23 20.22
CA SER A 459 10.07 -9.64 20.80
C SER A 459 11.20 -8.85 20.15
N SER A 460 12.02 -8.19 20.96
CA SER A 460 13.21 -7.46 20.51
C SER A 460 14.44 -8.06 21.17
N GLN A 461 15.50 -8.24 20.39
CA GLN A 461 16.77 -8.74 20.86
C GLN A 461 17.92 -8.00 20.20
N ALA A 462 18.79 -7.44 21.00
CA ALA A 462 20.02 -6.82 20.54
C ALA A 462 21.23 -7.69 20.88
N THR A 463 22.17 -7.78 19.95
CA THR A 463 23.48 -8.39 20.14
C THR A 463 24.54 -7.44 19.58
N ALA A 464 25.72 -7.46 20.16
CA ALA A 464 26.87 -6.77 19.57
C ALA A 464 28.14 -7.56 19.81
N LYS A 465 29.10 -7.40 18.90
CA LYS A 465 30.46 -7.98 19.01
C LYS A 465 31.51 -6.97 18.61
N ASN A 466 32.67 -7.12 19.18
CA ASN A 466 33.84 -6.43 18.69
C ASN A 466 34.38 -7.18 17.45
N ILE A 467 34.45 -6.51 16.31
CA ILE A 467 34.80 -7.15 15.03
C ILE A 467 36.30 -7.55 14.95
N GLN A 468 37.17 -7.08 15.86
CA GLN A 468 38.59 -7.46 15.91
C GLN A 468 38.84 -8.66 16.81
N THR A 469 38.20 -8.69 17.99
CA THR A 469 38.41 -9.71 19.01
C THR A 469 37.31 -10.78 19.04
N GLU A 470 36.23 -10.59 18.26
CA GLU A 470 34.98 -11.39 18.27
C GLU A 470 34.30 -11.43 19.66
N ALA A 471 34.80 -10.70 20.64
CA ALA A 471 34.22 -10.67 21.99
C ALA A 471 32.81 -10.05 21.98
N PRO A 472 31.86 -10.65 22.70
CA PRO A 472 30.52 -10.11 22.84
C PRO A 472 30.51 -8.78 23.62
N ILE A 473 29.69 -7.84 23.20
CA ILE A 473 29.49 -6.55 23.88
C ILE A 473 28.03 -6.51 24.32
N LEU A 474 27.80 -6.16 25.57
CA LEU A 474 26.45 -6.00 26.11
C LEU A 474 25.79 -4.74 25.54
N VAL A 475 24.57 -4.86 25.03
CA VAL A 475 23.80 -3.75 24.43
C VAL A 475 22.32 -3.89 24.79
N ALA A 476 21.64 -2.75 24.91
CA ALA A 476 20.22 -2.70 25.21
C ALA A 476 19.37 -3.16 24.02
N ASP A 477 18.27 -3.87 24.32
CA ASP A 477 17.22 -4.15 23.33
C ASP A 477 16.55 -2.83 22.89
N ARG A 478 16.08 -2.78 21.65
CA ARG A 478 15.41 -1.59 21.09
C ARG A 478 14.03 -1.36 21.69
N TYR A 479 13.27 -2.44 21.87
CA TYR A 479 11.93 -2.44 22.45
C TYR A 479 11.87 -3.36 23.67
N PRO A 480 10.91 -3.12 24.59
CA PRO A 480 10.57 -4.12 25.59
C PRO A 480 9.95 -5.37 24.94
N GLN A 481 9.90 -6.47 25.67
CA GLN A 481 9.02 -7.58 25.31
C GLN A 481 7.59 -7.12 25.53
N ALA A 482 6.73 -7.17 24.51
CA ALA A 482 5.42 -6.54 24.64
C ALA A 482 4.29 -7.35 23.98
N ARG A 483 3.06 -7.11 24.49
CA ARG A 483 1.81 -7.53 23.87
C ARG A 483 0.94 -6.31 23.65
N TRP A 484 0.36 -6.22 22.46
CA TRP A 484 -0.58 -5.18 22.08
C TRP A 484 -1.84 -5.81 21.51
N ASN A 485 -2.99 -5.49 22.09
CA ASN A 485 -4.27 -6.05 21.69
C ASN A 485 -5.27 -4.94 21.41
N SER A 486 -6.13 -5.15 20.43
CA SER A 486 -7.21 -4.23 20.05
C SER A 486 -8.48 -5.00 19.73
N TYR A 487 -9.61 -4.51 20.25
CA TYR A 487 -10.95 -5.08 20.05
C TYR A 487 -11.88 -3.97 19.58
N ALA A 488 -12.73 -4.27 18.61
CA ALA A 488 -13.63 -3.26 18.10
C ALA A 488 -14.97 -3.80 17.66
N ILE A 489 -15.97 -2.92 17.75
CA ILE A 489 -17.30 -3.05 17.16
C ILE A 489 -17.53 -1.84 16.26
N PHE A 490 -18.10 -2.04 15.08
CA PHE A 490 -18.39 -0.96 14.14
C PHE A 490 -19.68 -1.21 13.38
N GLY A 491 -20.25 -0.10 12.89
CA GLY A 491 -21.39 -0.10 11.98
C GLY A 491 -21.32 1.11 11.03
N ASN A 492 -21.73 0.89 9.80
CA ASN A 492 -21.79 1.93 8.76
C ASN A 492 -23.09 1.73 7.98
N TYR A 493 -23.96 2.72 7.97
CA TYR A 493 -25.26 2.68 7.31
C TYR A 493 -25.31 3.61 6.13
N GLN A 494 -25.60 3.05 4.97
CA GLN A 494 -25.83 3.78 3.73
C GLN A 494 -27.33 3.89 3.47
N TYR A 495 -27.85 5.12 3.42
CA TYR A 495 -29.27 5.41 3.27
C TYR A 495 -29.51 6.21 1.98
N PRO A 496 -30.14 5.63 0.95
CA PRO A 496 -30.57 6.34 -0.24
C PRO A 496 -31.91 7.05 0.04
N PHE A 497 -31.88 8.37 0.24
CA PHE A 497 -33.12 9.18 0.27
C PHE A 497 -33.85 9.13 -1.06
N SER A 498 -33.09 9.13 -2.15
CA SER A 498 -33.58 8.98 -3.52
C SER A 498 -32.44 8.46 -4.42
N LYS A 499 -32.66 8.30 -5.71
CA LYS A 499 -31.60 8.00 -6.69
C LYS A 499 -30.53 9.09 -6.78
N LYS A 500 -30.84 10.32 -6.33
CA LYS A 500 -29.93 11.49 -6.41
C LYS A 500 -29.20 11.77 -5.11
N TYR A 501 -29.68 11.31 -3.97
CA TYR A 501 -29.15 11.64 -2.65
C TYR A 501 -28.91 10.38 -1.83
N ILE A 502 -27.68 10.14 -1.44
CA ILE A 502 -27.29 9.01 -0.60
C ILE A 502 -26.53 9.56 0.61
N ALA A 503 -27.03 9.29 1.82
CA ALA A 503 -26.29 9.59 3.06
C ALA A 503 -25.57 8.33 3.55
N GLN A 504 -24.48 8.54 4.23
CA GLN A 504 -23.72 7.51 4.92
C GLN A 504 -23.41 7.98 6.34
N LEU A 505 -23.67 7.13 7.31
CA LEU A 505 -23.35 7.35 8.72
C LEU A 505 -22.63 6.12 9.29
N GLY A 506 -21.51 6.33 9.93
CA GLY A 506 -20.75 5.25 10.53
C GLY A 506 -20.22 5.59 11.90
N ILE A 507 -20.11 4.58 12.75
CA ILE A 507 -19.54 4.66 14.08
C ILE A 507 -18.71 3.41 14.39
N ARG A 508 -17.64 3.59 15.14
CA ARG A 508 -16.79 2.53 15.66
C ARG A 508 -16.33 2.88 17.07
N TYR A 509 -16.32 1.89 17.94
CA TYR A 509 -15.62 1.94 19.21
C TYR A 509 -14.49 0.92 19.20
N ASN A 510 -13.32 1.35 19.64
CA ASN A 510 -12.13 0.52 19.74
C ASN A 510 -11.59 0.56 21.16
N LEU A 511 -11.35 -0.61 21.75
CA LEU A 511 -10.62 -0.78 23.00
C LEU A 511 -9.24 -1.33 22.66
N PHE A 512 -8.17 -0.77 23.22
CA PHE A 512 -6.82 -1.30 23.09
C PHE A 512 -6.11 -1.40 24.43
N ASN A 513 -5.25 -2.40 24.52
CA ASN A 513 -4.45 -2.73 25.70
C ASN A 513 -3.03 -3.05 25.24
N MET A 514 -2.04 -2.56 25.98
CA MET A 514 -0.63 -2.81 25.73
C MET A 514 0.10 -3.10 27.03
N GLU A 515 0.73 -4.27 27.09
CA GLU A 515 1.57 -4.71 28.19
C GLU A 515 3.03 -4.77 27.72
N ALA A 516 3.97 -4.27 28.52
CA ALA A 516 5.38 -4.28 28.20
C ALA A 516 6.25 -4.66 29.40
N ASP A 517 7.29 -5.46 29.15
CA ASP A 517 8.29 -5.91 30.14
C ASP A 517 9.68 -5.37 29.76
N PHE A 518 10.20 -4.47 30.58
CA PHE A 518 11.49 -3.80 30.45
C PHE A 518 12.63 -4.50 31.18
N SER A 519 12.43 -5.67 31.79
CA SER A 519 13.40 -6.36 32.63
C SER A 519 14.78 -6.47 31.99
N ARG A 520 14.87 -6.68 30.68
CA ARG A 520 16.13 -6.80 29.94
C ARG A 520 16.84 -5.46 29.73
N ASN A 521 16.11 -4.35 29.83
CA ASN A 521 16.61 -3.00 29.64
C ASN A 521 17.04 -2.34 30.98
N LEU A 522 16.62 -2.88 32.13
CA LEU A 522 16.96 -2.32 33.44
C LEU A 522 18.47 -2.31 33.76
N ALA A 523 19.25 -3.21 33.15
CA ALA A 523 20.71 -3.21 33.26
C ALA A 523 21.36 -1.97 32.59
N PHE A 524 20.63 -1.27 31.73
CA PHE A 524 21.13 -0.13 30.97
C PHE A 524 20.47 1.19 31.38
N PHE A 525 19.27 1.13 31.98
CA PHE A 525 18.44 2.30 32.29
C PHE A 525 17.84 2.19 33.69
N PRO A 526 17.89 3.26 34.48
CA PRO A 526 17.34 3.28 35.82
C PRO A 526 15.83 3.57 35.80
N PHE A 527 15.02 2.67 35.23
CA PHE A 527 13.56 2.85 35.26
C PHE A 527 13.00 2.40 36.59
N ALA A 528 12.07 3.19 37.15
CA ALA A 528 11.35 2.87 38.37
C ALA A 528 10.36 1.69 38.24
N PHE A 529 10.10 1.26 37.00
CA PHE A 529 9.15 0.19 36.67
C PHE A 529 9.81 -0.93 35.86
N LYS A 530 9.39 -2.15 36.11
CA LYS A 530 9.78 -3.34 35.34
C LYS A 530 8.79 -3.68 34.26
N THR A 531 7.50 -3.52 34.58
CA THR A 531 6.38 -3.79 33.66
C THR A 531 5.45 -2.61 33.62
N THR A 532 4.75 -2.45 32.49
CA THR A 532 3.72 -1.40 32.35
C THR A 532 2.52 -1.93 31.60
N ASN A 533 1.37 -1.30 31.82
CA ASN A 533 0.12 -1.58 31.12
C ASN A 533 -0.55 -0.27 30.75
N ILE A 534 -0.89 -0.11 29.47
CA ILE A 534 -1.69 1.00 28.95
C ILE A 534 -3.01 0.42 28.46
N GLN A 535 -4.13 0.94 28.96
CA GLN A 535 -5.45 0.58 28.48
C GLN A 535 -6.24 1.84 28.15
N ASN A 536 -6.74 1.92 26.92
CA ASN A 536 -7.46 3.08 26.43
C ASN A 536 -8.53 2.69 25.40
N GLY A 537 -9.46 3.61 25.13
CA GLY A 537 -10.50 3.46 24.12
C GLY A 537 -10.54 4.66 23.17
N ALA A 538 -11.05 4.46 21.97
CA ALA A 538 -11.25 5.52 21.01
C ALA A 538 -12.57 5.33 20.24
N PHE A 539 -13.32 6.42 20.09
CA PHE A 539 -14.44 6.51 19.17
C PHE A 539 -13.99 7.08 17.82
N SER A 540 -14.57 6.57 16.76
CA SER A 540 -14.47 7.19 15.44
C SER A 540 -15.83 7.17 14.75
N GLY A 541 -16.10 8.17 13.94
CA GLY A 541 -17.35 8.32 13.20
C GLY A 541 -17.12 8.92 11.83
N ASN A 542 -18.09 8.73 10.94
CA ASN A 542 -18.17 9.44 9.67
C ASN A 542 -19.62 9.79 9.34
N ALA A 543 -19.78 10.93 8.69
CA ALA A 543 -21.03 11.38 8.12
C ALA A 543 -20.75 11.88 6.70
N GLY A 544 -21.42 11.30 5.72
CA GLY A 544 -21.22 11.64 4.32
C GLY A 544 -22.52 11.81 3.56
N LEU A 545 -22.53 12.67 2.56
CA LEU A 545 -23.63 12.91 1.65
C LEU A 545 -23.12 12.88 0.20
N VAL A 546 -23.72 12.04 -0.61
CA VAL A 546 -23.49 12.02 -2.06
C VAL A 546 -24.70 12.60 -2.75
N ILE A 547 -24.45 13.57 -3.63
CA ILE A 547 -25.44 14.25 -4.46
C ILE A 547 -25.11 13.96 -5.92
N SER A 548 -26.02 13.30 -6.62
CA SER A 548 -25.91 12.99 -8.05
C SER A 548 -27.09 13.59 -8.79
N PRO A 549 -27.06 14.90 -9.17
CA PRO A 549 -28.16 15.56 -9.86
C PRO A 549 -28.53 14.85 -11.15
N ASP A 550 -27.52 14.33 -11.84
CA ASP A 550 -27.58 13.53 -13.06
C ASP A 550 -26.54 12.40 -13.02
N ASP A 551 -26.52 11.51 -14.02
CA ASP A 551 -25.56 10.39 -14.10
C ASP A 551 -24.12 10.82 -14.42
N LYS A 552 -23.90 12.10 -14.74
CA LYS A 552 -22.61 12.68 -15.14
C LYS A 552 -22.03 13.63 -14.10
N THR A 553 -22.72 13.81 -12.96
CA THR A 553 -22.27 14.71 -11.89
C THR A 553 -22.36 14.00 -10.55
N LYS A 554 -21.27 14.01 -9.82
CA LYS A 554 -21.19 13.54 -8.44
C LYS A 554 -20.58 14.63 -7.58
N ILE A 555 -21.28 15.05 -6.55
CA ILE A 555 -20.77 15.92 -5.49
C ILE A 555 -20.81 15.11 -4.21
N SER A 556 -19.75 15.07 -3.43
CA SER A 556 -19.76 14.42 -2.13
C SER A 556 -19.20 15.34 -1.06
N LEU A 557 -19.88 15.34 0.08
CA LEU A 557 -19.46 15.96 1.32
C LEU A 557 -19.14 14.83 2.30
N ASN A 558 -18.01 14.88 2.97
CA ASN A 558 -17.63 13.88 3.95
C ASN A 558 -16.98 14.54 5.16
N ALA A 559 -17.49 14.24 6.35
CA ALA A 559 -16.88 14.56 7.61
C ALA A 559 -16.54 13.26 8.33
N ALA A 560 -15.30 13.08 8.74
CA ALA A 560 -14.85 11.84 9.34
C ALA A 560 -13.83 12.08 10.46
N THR A 561 -13.83 11.20 11.45
CA THR A 561 -12.77 11.14 12.46
C THR A 561 -11.91 9.91 12.25
N GLY A 562 -10.60 10.09 12.44
CA GLY A 562 -9.61 9.02 12.48
C GLY A 562 -8.91 9.00 13.81
N PHE A 563 -8.37 7.85 14.20
CA PHE A 563 -7.55 7.76 15.40
C PHE A 563 -6.33 6.88 15.17
N ARG A 564 -5.30 7.08 16.00
CA ARG A 564 -4.14 6.21 16.11
C ARG A 564 -3.90 5.88 17.58
N ALA A 565 -4.02 4.61 17.92
CA ALA A 565 -3.66 4.11 19.23
C ALA A 565 -2.13 4.12 19.39
N PRO A 566 -1.60 4.45 20.59
CA PRO A 566 -0.19 4.23 20.88
C PRO A 566 0.19 2.77 20.65
N ASN A 567 1.39 2.58 20.12
CA ASN A 567 1.96 1.25 19.93
C ASN A 567 3.28 1.09 20.70
N VAL A 568 3.95 -0.04 20.54
CA VAL A 568 5.21 -0.33 21.27
C VAL A 568 6.36 0.58 20.81
N ASP A 569 6.38 1.04 19.56
CA ASP A 569 7.37 2.04 19.10
C ASP A 569 7.19 3.40 19.78
N ASP A 570 5.96 3.82 20.02
CA ASP A 570 5.65 5.09 20.68
C ASP A 570 5.98 5.04 22.17
N MET A 571 5.54 3.98 22.85
CA MET A 571 5.62 3.87 24.32
C MET A 571 7.02 3.46 24.78
N GLY A 572 7.61 2.47 24.13
CA GLY A 572 8.74 1.70 24.69
C GLY A 572 10.06 1.76 23.94
N LYS A 573 10.15 2.53 22.88
CA LYS A 573 11.38 2.63 22.09
C LYS A 573 12.47 3.36 22.84
N LEU A 574 13.63 2.69 22.96
CA LEU A 574 14.84 3.22 23.53
C LEU A 574 15.86 3.52 22.42
N PHE A 575 16.23 4.77 22.22
CA PHE A 575 17.19 5.14 21.18
C PHE A 575 17.80 6.54 21.37
N ASP A 576 19.00 6.70 20.83
CA ASP A 576 19.66 7.99 20.65
C ASP A 576 19.08 8.67 19.39
N PHE A 577 18.57 9.86 19.55
CA PHE A 577 18.16 10.70 18.41
C PHE A 577 19.34 11.54 17.90
N VAL A 578 20.00 12.21 18.82
CA VAL A 578 21.25 12.96 18.63
C VAL A 578 22.20 12.59 19.75
N SER A 579 23.51 12.66 19.51
CA SER A 579 24.51 12.38 20.55
C SER A 579 24.31 13.29 21.77
N GLY A 580 24.03 12.70 22.93
CA GLY A 580 23.71 13.42 24.18
C GLY A 580 22.22 13.58 24.44
N GLU A 581 21.36 12.92 23.68
CA GLU A 581 19.91 12.81 23.92
C GLU A 581 19.48 11.36 23.92
N VAL A 582 18.54 11.01 24.78
CA VAL A 582 17.95 9.67 24.83
C VAL A 582 16.42 9.76 24.96
N VAL A 583 15.71 8.96 24.20
CA VAL A 583 14.24 8.83 24.32
C VAL A 583 13.96 7.68 25.29
N VAL A 584 13.17 7.96 26.32
CA VAL A 584 12.75 7.02 27.36
C VAL A 584 11.25 6.71 27.24
N PRO A 585 10.79 5.57 27.78
CA PRO A 585 9.38 5.18 27.72
C PRO A 585 8.43 6.18 28.38
N ASN A 586 7.22 6.30 27.80
CA ASN A 586 6.10 7.02 28.39
C ASN A 586 4.88 6.10 28.49
N ILE A 587 4.35 5.95 29.71
CA ILE A 587 3.22 5.07 30.03
C ILE A 587 1.86 5.77 29.98
N ASP A 588 1.84 7.11 29.85
CA ASP A 588 0.63 7.92 29.92
C ASP A 588 0.07 8.28 28.52
N LEU A 589 0.48 7.54 27.50
CA LEU A 589 0.07 7.82 26.13
C LEU A 589 -1.40 7.49 25.88
N THR A 590 -2.07 8.39 25.17
CA THR A 590 -3.45 8.25 24.68
C THR A 590 -3.51 8.25 23.15
N ALA A 591 -4.68 8.00 22.57
CA ALA A 591 -4.84 8.03 21.12
C ALA A 591 -4.69 9.45 20.53
N GLU A 592 -4.04 9.54 19.38
CA GLU A 592 -4.17 10.72 18.50
C GLU A 592 -5.54 10.68 17.83
N ILE A 593 -6.18 11.85 17.65
CA ILE A 593 -7.48 11.96 16.99
C ILE A 593 -7.41 12.98 15.86
N ALA A 594 -7.86 12.61 14.68
CA ALA A 594 -7.97 13.49 13.54
C ALA A 594 -9.43 13.78 13.23
N TYR A 595 -9.74 15.03 12.91
CA TYR A 595 -11.03 15.50 12.40
C TYR A 595 -10.81 15.97 10.97
N ASN A 596 -11.55 15.41 10.04
CA ASN A 596 -11.42 15.71 8.61
C ASN A 596 -12.75 16.15 8.02
N GLY A 597 -12.68 17.19 7.20
CA GLY A 597 -13.78 17.61 6.32
C GLY A 597 -13.30 17.63 4.87
N GLU A 598 -14.08 17.08 3.94
CA GLU A 598 -13.76 17.15 2.52
C GLU A 598 -14.98 17.36 1.64
N ILE A 599 -14.77 18.01 0.52
CA ILE A 599 -15.71 18.17 -0.57
C ILE A 599 -15.08 17.63 -1.86
N ASN A 600 -15.81 16.79 -2.57
CA ASN A 600 -15.39 16.23 -3.85
C ASN A 600 -16.42 16.58 -4.93
N LEU A 601 -15.95 17.00 -6.09
CA LEU A 601 -16.73 17.19 -7.31
C LEU A 601 -16.12 16.34 -8.41
N SER A 602 -16.92 15.47 -9.01
CA SER A 602 -16.58 14.76 -10.24
C SER A 602 -17.65 15.05 -11.30
N LYS A 603 -17.22 15.53 -12.46
CA LYS A 603 -18.09 15.89 -13.57
C LYS A 603 -17.61 15.26 -14.87
N LEU A 604 -18.52 14.57 -15.54
CA LEU A 604 -18.32 14.09 -16.91
C LEU A 604 -18.99 15.04 -17.90
N ILE A 605 -18.20 15.71 -18.72
CA ILE A 605 -18.65 16.64 -19.74
C ILE A 605 -18.68 15.89 -21.08
N GLY A 606 -19.84 15.84 -21.69
CA GLY A 606 -20.08 14.92 -22.80
C GLY A 606 -19.91 13.47 -22.34
N ASN A 607 -19.09 12.70 -23.04
CA ASN A 607 -18.70 11.32 -22.68
C ASN A 607 -17.16 11.16 -22.71
N SER A 608 -16.43 12.26 -22.83
CA SER A 608 -15.00 12.25 -23.13
C SER A 608 -14.14 13.04 -22.15
N LEU A 609 -14.69 14.00 -21.40
CA LEU A 609 -13.94 14.81 -20.44
C LEU A 609 -14.49 14.59 -19.03
N LYS A 610 -13.68 14.03 -18.15
CA LYS A 610 -13.94 13.96 -16.72
C LYS A 610 -13.06 14.98 -15.99
N ILE A 611 -13.66 15.69 -15.04
CA ILE A 611 -12.99 16.62 -14.13
C ILE A 611 -13.23 16.12 -12.71
N ASP A 612 -12.17 16.02 -11.92
CA ASP A 612 -12.21 15.66 -10.50
C ASP A 612 -11.56 16.79 -9.70
N LEU A 613 -12.29 17.35 -8.73
CA LEU A 613 -11.80 18.35 -7.80
C LEU A 613 -12.09 17.90 -6.37
N THR A 614 -11.11 18.05 -5.50
CA THR A 614 -11.24 17.72 -4.06
C THR A 614 -10.59 18.82 -3.24
N GLY A 615 -11.33 19.41 -2.30
CA GLY A 615 -10.79 20.25 -1.24
C GLY A 615 -10.93 19.54 0.10
N TYR A 616 -9.94 19.67 0.97
CA TYR A 616 -9.95 19.02 2.29
C TYR A 616 -9.25 19.86 3.36
N TYR A 617 -9.67 19.64 4.60
CA TYR A 617 -9.04 20.13 5.82
C TYR A 617 -9.01 19.03 6.87
N THR A 618 -7.88 18.85 7.54
CA THR A 618 -7.69 17.90 8.64
C THR A 618 -7.00 18.56 9.81
N TYR A 619 -7.60 18.43 10.99
CA TYR A 619 -7.04 18.83 12.28
C TYR A 619 -6.69 17.58 13.08
N LEU A 620 -5.41 17.40 13.42
CA LEU A 620 -4.90 16.33 14.27
C LEU A 620 -4.69 16.88 15.67
N GLN A 621 -5.38 16.30 16.63
CA GLN A 621 -5.30 16.61 18.06
C GLN A 621 -4.52 15.52 18.79
N ASN A 622 -3.85 15.90 19.89
CA ASN A 622 -3.06 14.99 20.72
C ASN A 622 -1.98 14.26 19.94
N ALA A 623 -1.36 14.95 18.98
CA ALA A 623 -0.29 14.36 18.20
C ALA A 623 0.85 13.91 19.11
N MET A 624 1.30 12.67 18.93
CA MET A 624 2.42 12.10 19.66
C MET A 624 3.72 12.65 19.10
N VAL A 625 4.39 13.48 19.91
CA VAL A 625 5.65 14.16 19.58
C VAL A 625 6.66 13.94 20.71
N ARG A 626 7.94 14.11 20.38
CA ARG A 626 9.01 14.06 21.36
C ARG A 626 9.06 15.34 22.19
N ARG A 627 9.03 15.23 23.52
CA ARG A 627 9.17 16.34 24.48
C ARG A 627 10.25 16.03 25.51
N ALA A 628 10.89 17.03 26.06
CA ALA A 628 11.78 16.90 27.20
C ALA A 628 10.99 16.29 28.39
N THR A 629 11.64 15.38 29.13
CA THR A 629 11.07 14.71 30.30
C THR A 629 12.13 14.51 31.36
N THR A 630 11.73 14.04 32.54
CA THR A 630 12.64 13.68 33.63
C THR A 630 12.50 12.20 33.95
N VAL A 631 13.59 11.59 34.39
CA VAL A 631 13.64 10.22 34.93
C VAL A 631 14.08 10.34 36.37
N GLU A 632 13.25 9.93 37.32
CA GLU A 632 13.47 10.10 38.77
C GLU A 632 13.84 11.55 39.17
N GLY A 633 13.18 12.53 38.54
CA GLY A 633 13.40 13.96 38.78
C GLY A 633 14.66 14.55 38.11
N LYS A 634 15.43 13.76 37.35
CA LYS A 634 16.62 14.20 36.63
C LYS A 634 16.29 14.40 35.16
N ASP A 635 16.78 15.51 34.58
CA ASP A 635 16.64 15.84 33.14
C ASP A 635 17.64 15.11 32.24
N SER A 636 18.59 14.37 32.83
CA SER A 636 19.65 13.66 32.12
C SER A 636 20.01 12.36 32.83
N ILE A 637 20.28 11.32 32.06
CA ILE A 637 20.72 10.00 32.54
C ILE A 637 22.00 9.54 31.86
N LEU A 638 22.75 8.65 32.47
CA LEU A 638 23.90 8.00 31.86
C LEU A 638 23.43 6.99 30.81
N TYR A 639 23.70 7.25 29.55
CA TYR A 639 23.34 6.39 28.42
C TYR A 639 24.56 6.15 27.51
N ASN A 640 24.89 4.88 27.25
CA ASN A 640 26.09 4.48 26.46
C ASN A 640 27.41 5.15 26.92
N GLY A 641 27.56 5.34 28.27
CA GLY A 641 28.75 5.97 28.86
C GLY A 641 28.77 7.51 28.75
N LYS A 642 27.72 8.16 28.33
CA LYS A 642 27.58 9.62 28.21
C LYS A 642 26.32 10.12 28.91
N MET A 643 26.44 11.22 29.66
CA MET A 643 25.27 11.95 30.19
C MET A 643 24.42 12.44 29.02
N SER A 644 23.17 12.02 28.99
CA SER A 644 22.26 12.28 27.88
C SER A 644 20.95 12.87 28.42
N LYS A 645 20.51 13.96 27.79
CA LYS A 645 19.25 14.63 28.12
C LYS A 645 18.06 13.72 27.76
N THR A 646 17.08 13.65 28.67
CA THR A 646 15.95 12.74 28.53
C THR A 646 14.78 13.37 27.81
N TYR A 647 14.19 12.64 26.88
CA TYR A 647 12.98 12.95 26.14
C TYR A 647 12.03 11.75 26.22
N SER A 648 10.72 12.00 26.05
CA SER A 648 9.72 10.96 25.85
C SER A 648 8.74 11.36 24.75
N ILE A 649 8.04 10.40 24.18
CA ILE A 649 6.90 10.68 23.31
C ILE A 649 5.72 11.09 24.20
N GLN A 650 5.04 12.18 23.86
CA GLN A 650 3.92 12.75 24.62
C GLN A 650 2.79 13.19 23.68
N ASN A 651 1.55 13.11 24.13
CA ASN A 651 0.37 13.66 23.43
C ASN A 651 0.30 15.19 23.67
N ALA A 652 1.15 15.95 23.04
CA ALA A 652 1.40 17.35 23.42
C ALA A 652 1.29 18.32 22.24
N ALA A 653 0.90 17.87 21.04
CA ALA A 653 0.94 18.71 19.86
C ALA A 653 -0.34 18.61 19.04
N PHE A 654 -0.49 19.55 18.11
CA PHE A 654 -1.48 19.48 17.04
C PHE A 654 -0.81 19.55 15.66
N ALA A 655 -1.55 19.15 14.64
CA ALA A 655 -1.20 19.42 13.25
C ALA A 655 -2.45 19.81 12.46
N GLU A 656 -2.30 20.78 11.56
CA GLU A 656 -3.32 21.21 10.62
C GLU A 656 -2.83 20.97 9.21
N ILE A 657 -3.66 20.33 8.41
CA ILE A 657 -3.32 20.02 7.03
C ILE A 657 -4.53 20.32 6.15
N TYR A 658 -4.32 21.14 5.13
CA TYR A 658 -5.34 21.45 4.13
C TYR A 658 -4.75 21.49 2.74
N GLY A 659 -5.60 21.31 1.75
CA GLY A 659 -5.14 21.28 0.38
C GLY A 659 -6.23 20.97 -0.62
N PHE A 660 -5.81 20.84 -1.86
CA PHE A 660 -6.69 20.43 -2.93
C PHE A 660 -6.01 19.46 -3.88
N HIS A 661 -6.82 18.60 -4.50
CA HIS A 661 -6.45 17.77 -5.62
C HIS A 661 -7.30 18.20 -6.82
N ALA A 662 -6.66 18.43 -7.95
CA ALA A 662 -7.34 18.68 -9.21
C ALA A 662 -6.89 17.65 -10.25
N GLY A 663 -7.83 17.13 -11.01
CA GLY A 663 -7.51 16.19 -12.07
C GLY A 663 -8.49 16.25 -13.22
N PHE A 664 -8.01 15.87 -14.40
CA PHE A 664 -8.88 15.63 -15.54
C PHE A 664 -8.41 14.41 -16.35
N GLU A 665 -9.36 13.82 -17.05
CA GLU A 665 -9.15 12.75 -18.02
C GLU A 665 -9.94 13.13 -19.26
N LEU A 666 -9.30 13.07 -20.42
CA LEU A 666 -9.88 13.45 -21.70
C LEU A 666 -9.61 12.38 -22.75
N ASP A 667 -10.67 11.76 -23.25
CA ASP A 667 -10.59 10.88 -24.41
C ASP A 667 -10.64 11.71 -25.70
N LEU A 668 -9.69 11.49 -26.56
CA LEU A 668 -9.54 12.14 -27.86
C LEU A 668 -9.83 11.15 -28.99
N PRO A 669 -10.14 11.62 -30.19
CA PRO A 669 -10.34 10.75 -31.36
C PRO A 669 -9.12 9.89 -31.66
N LEU A 670 -9.33 8.80 -32.40
CA LEU A 670 -8.31 7.89 -32.91
C LEU A 670 -7.57 7.07 -31.84
N GLY A 671 -8.02 7.06 -30.59
CA GLY A 671 -7.43 6.31 -29.50
C GLY A 671 -6.38 7.09 -28.67
N PHE A 672 -6.28 8.41 -28.87
CA PHE A 672 -5.52 9.28 -27.99
C PHE A 672 -6.28 9.59 -26.72
N TYR A 673 -5.55 9.86 -25.62
CA TYR A 673 -6.11 10.38 -24.39
C TYR A 673 -5.11 11.29 -23.67
N LEU A 674 -5.64 12.20 -22.88
CA LEU A 674 -4.85 13.13 -22.06
C LEU A 674 -5.36 13.04 -20.63
N SER A 675 -4.46 12.98 -19.66
CA SER A 675 -4.82 13.06 -18.25
C SER A 675 -3.80 13.87 -17.47
N SER A 676 -4.27 14.56 -16.43
CA SER A 676 -3.40 15.27 -15.51
C SER A 676 -3.95 15.18 -14.10
N ARG A 677 -3.03 15.13 -13.13
CA ARG A 677 -3.30 15.19 -11.70
C ARG A 677 -2.35 16.20 -11.08
N TYR A 678 -2.88 17.09 -10.27
CA TYR A 678 -2.13 18.11 -9.57
C TYR A 678 -2.58 18.19 -8.11
N ASN A 679 -1.63 18.20 -7.20
CA ASN A 679 -1.88 18.11 -5.77
C ASN A 679 -1.13 19.25 -5.06
N VAL A 680 -1.84 19.95 -4.21
CA VAL A 680 -1.28 21.00 -3.33
C VAL A 680 -1.72 20.68 -1.91
N GLN A 681 -0.77 20.71 -1.00
CA GLN A 681 -1.02 20.49 0.42
C GLN A 681 -0.15 21.44 1.24
N ILE A 682 -0.75 22.01 2.27
CA ILE A 682 -0.09 22.87 3.23
C ILE A 682 -0.37 22.28 4.61
N GLY A 683 0.66 22.13 5.40
CA GLY A 683 0.54 21.62 6.75
C GLY A 683 1.35 22.44 7.72
N LYS A 684 0.83 22.60 8.93
CA LYS A 684 1.53 23.15 10.09
C LYS A 684 1.47 22.14 11.23
N GLU A 685 2.54 22.01 11.98
CA GLU A 685 2.62 21.18 13.17
C GLU A 685 3.33 21.91 14.30
N GLU A 686 2.94 21.57 15.52
CA GLU A 686 3.55 22.12 16.71
C GLU A 686 4.86 21.39 17.05
N LEU A 687 5.89 22.17 17.30
CA LEU A 687 7.21 21.72 17.69
C LEU A 687 7.30 21.38 19.18
N ASN A 688 8.41 20.76 19.56
CA ASN A 688 8.73 20.41 20.95
C ASN A 688 8.73 21.60 21.93
N ASN A 689 8.96 22.81 21.45
CA ASN A 689 8.97 24.06 22.25
C ASN A 689 7.66 24.84 22.20
N GLY A 690 6.60 24.32 21.58
CA GLY A 690 5.30 24.99 21.39
C GLY A 690 5.24 25.94 20.20
N ALA A 691 6.34 26.19 19.50
CA ALA A 691 6.32 26.95 18.24
C ALA A 691 5.72 26.11 17.10
N THR A 692 5.26 26.74 16.03
CA THR A 692 4.75 26.04 14.84
C THR A 692 5.76 26.05 13.71
N THR A 693 5.81 24.95 12.97
CA THR A 693 6.60 24.78 11.75
C THR A 693 5.75 24.18 10.64
N ASN A 694 6.24 24.17 9.41
CA ASN A 694 5.58 23.45 8.33
C ASN A 694 5.60 21.95 8.62
N SER A 695 4.51 21.23 8.28
CA SER A 695 4.43 19.79 8.55
C SER A 695 5.45 19.02 7.71
N ARG A 696 6.17 18.14 8.39
CA ARG A 696 7.26 17.35 7.81
C ARG A 696 6.84 16.52 6.59
N HIS A 697 5.65 15.94 6.58
CA HIS A 697 5.17 15.05 5.55
C HIS A 697 4.23 15.73 4.53
N ALA A 698 4.06 17.05 4.61
CA ALA A 698 3.39 17.82 3.59
C ALA A 698 4.34 18.01 2.40
N ALA A 699 4.30 17.08 1.46
CA ALA A 699 5.10 17.16 0.24
C ALA A 699 4.77 18.47 -0.52
N PRO A 700 5.75 19.10 -1.19
CA PRO A 700 5.49 20.26 -2.04
C PRO A 700 4.47 19.92 -3.14
N ALA A 701 3.95 20.93 -3.83
CA ALA A 701 3.03 20.69 -4.94
C ALA A 701 3.65 19.74 -5.96
N PHE A 702 2.90 18.71 -6.36
CA PHE A 702 3.36 17.66 -7.27
C PHE A 702 2.25 17.19 -8.20
N GLY A 703 2.65 16.56 -9.29
CA GLY A 703 1.68 16.05 -10.25
C GLY A 703 2.24 15.07 -11.26
N LEU A 704 1.29 14.55 -12.04
CA LEU A 704 1.52 13.63 -13.15
C LEU A 704 0.64 14.07 -14.32
N SER A 705 1.24 14.28 -15.48
CA SER A 705 0.52 14.58 -16.71
C SER A 705 0.89 13.57 -17.79
N THR A 706 -0.10 13.01 -18.48
CA THR A 706 0.06 11.90 -19.42
C THR A 706 -0.63 12.21 -20.72
N LEU A 707 0.09 12.05 -21.85
CA LEU A 707 -0.46 11.91 -23.17
C LEU A 707 -0.34 10.44 -23.58
N GLY A 708 -1.45 9.78 -23.86
CA GLY A 708 -1.48 8.38 -24.19
C GLY A 708 -2.13 8.09 -25.56
N TYR A 709 -1.81 6.93 -26.10
CA TYR A 709 -2.41 6.36 -27.28
C TYR A 709 -2.69 4.89 -27.07
N LYS A 710 -3.96 4.48 -27.17
CA LYS A 710 -4.38 3.09 -27.01
C LYS A 710 -5.26 2.68 -28.19
N LYS A 711 -4.77 1.76 -29.01
CA LYS A 711 -5.54 1.20 -30.10
C LYS A 711 -5.08 -0.22 -30.44
N GLY A 712 -6.01 -1.16 -30.34
CA GLY A 712 -5.76 -2.57 -30.67
C GLY A 712 -4.62 -3.18 -29.85
N LYS A 713 -3.49 -3.50 -30.48
CA LYS A 713 -2.35 -4.17 -29.85
C LYS A 713 -1.29 -3.23 -29.27
N ILE A 714 -1.51 -1.92 -29.35
CA ILE A 714 -0.52 -0.90 -28.98
C ILE A 714 -1.11 -0.01 -27.89
N HIS A 715 -0.37 0.16 -26.81
CA HIS A 715 -0.64 1.14 -25.78
C HIS A 715 0.65 1.91 -25.48
N LEU A 716 0.65 3.20 -25.76
CA LEU A 716 1.79 4.10 -25.56
C LEU A 716 1.40 5.18 -24.56
N GLN A 717 2.34 5.59 -23.73
CA GLN A 717 2.22 6.75 -22.85
C GLN A 717 3.50 7.58 -22.90
N PHE A 718 3.34 8.90 -23.10
CA PHE A 718 4.35 9.89 -22.80
C PHE A 718 3.87 10.68 -21.58
N TYR A 719 4.66 10.73 -20.51
CA TYR A 719 4.21 11.34 -19.28
C TYR A 719 5.32 12.11 -18.57
N SER A 720 4.90 13.12 -17.81
CA SER A 720 5.77 13.92 -16.96
C SER A 720 5.34 13.77 -15.51
N VAL A 721 6.31 13.49 -14.64
CA VAL A 721 6.16 13.60 -13.18
C VAL A 721 6.96 14.80 -12.73
N TYR A 722 6.38 15.62 -11.86
CA TYR A 722 7.00 16.87 -11.43
C TYR A 722 6.66 17.21 -9.98
N SER A 723 7.56 17.99 -9.36
CA SER A 723 7.42 18.49 -7.99
C SER A 723 7.99 19.89 -7.88
N ALA A 724 7.32 20.74 -7.09
CA ALA A 724 7.80 22.08 -6.78
C ALA A 724 8.99 22.04 -5.79
N SER A 725 9.69 23.17 -5.67
CA SER A 725 10.77 23.36 -4.70
C SER A 725 10.24 23.68 -3.30
N VAL A 726 11.07 23.45 -2.29
CA VAL A 726 10.86 23.92 -0.91
C VAL A 726 12.12 24.65 -0.46
N SER A 727 11.99 25.96 -0.17
CA SER A 727 13.10 26.75 0.34
C SER A 727 13.45 26.37 1.78
N TYR A 728 14.63 26.76 2.25
CA TYR A 728 15.08 26.53 3.62
C TYR A 728 14.07 26.98 4.68
N GLU A 729 13.49 28.16 4.50
CA GLU A 729 12.53 28.77 5.43
C GLU A 729 11.22 27.96 5.51
N ASN A 730 10.88 27.26 4.42
CA ASN A 730 9.68 26.42 4.32
C ASN A 730 9.92 24.93 4.64
N LEU A 731 11.19 24.50 4.82
CA LEU A 731 11.48 23.19 5.36
C LEU A 731 11.00 23.09 6.81
N ASN A 732 10.49 21.93 7.19
CA ASN A 732 10.27 21.56 8.59
C ASN A 732 11.60 21.65 9.38
N GLU A 733 11.55 22.03 10.66
CA GLU A 733 12.76 22.17 11.47
C GLU A 733 13.60 20.89 11.58
N GLU A 734 12.95 19.72 11.72
CA GLU A 734 13.65 18.43 11.73
C GLU A 734 14.33 18.14 10.38
N GLU A 735 13.76 18.59 9.28
CA GLU A 735 14.36 18.41 7.95
C GLU A 735 15.54 19.37 7.72
N ARG A 736 15.52 20.58 8.27
CA ARG A 736 16.69 21.50 8.27
C ARG A 736 17.91 20.89 8.95
N GLN A 737 17.70 20.01 9.94
CA GLN A 737 18.77 19.31 10.67
C GLN A 737 19.35 18.11 9.90
N LYS A 738 18.93 17.88 8.65
CA LYS A 738 19.40 16.76 7.80
C LYS A 738 20.02 17.27 6.50
N PRO A 739 21.05 18.12 6.53
CA PRO A 739 21.59 18.73 5.31
C PRO A 739 22.07 17.72 4.28
N ALA A 740 22.52 16.52 4.69
CA ALA A 740 23.02 15.47 3.79
C ALA A 740 21.99 14.96 2.77
N ILE A 741 20.67 15.12 3.05
CA ILE A 741 19.62 14.67 2.13
C ILE A 741 19.08 15.78 1.22
N TYR A 742 19.54 17.01 1.37
CA TYR A 742 19.07 18.18 0.62
C TYR A 742 20.15 18.76 -0.31
N ALA A 743 19.73 19.52 -1.29
CA ALA A 743 20.64 20.38 -2.05
C ALA A 743 21.03 21.59 -1.19
N ILE A 744 22.12 22.22 -1.53
CA ILE A 744 22.62 23.43 -0.85
C ILE A 744 22.42 24.60 -1.80
N ASP A 745 21.82 25.69 -1.29
CA ASP A 745 21.61 26.92 -2.03
C ASP A 745 22.88 27.80 -2.07
N GLU A 746 22.78 28.97 -2.71
CA GLU A 746 23.89 29.93 -2.84
C GLU A 746 24.36 30.50 -1.46
N ASN A 747 23.50 30.42 -0.44
CA ASN A 747 23.77 30.87 0.92
C ASN A 747 24.29 29.74 1.84
N GLY A 748 24.54 28.56 1.28
CA GLY A 748 24.96 27.40 2.03
C GLY A 748 23.82 26.71 2.82
N LYS A 749 22.54 27.02 2.57
CA LYS A 749 21.40 26.47 3.28
C LYS A 749 20.79 25.27 2.55
N PRO A 750 20.34 24.22 3.28
CA PRO A 750 19.65 23.09 2.66
C PRO A 750 18.27 23.46 2.11
N TYR A 751 17.95 22.97 0.91
CA TYR A 751 16.64 23.14 0.28
C TYR A 751 16.28 21.96 -0.59
N SER A 752 14.99 21.77 -0.91
CA SER A 752 14.53 20.77 -1.86
C SER A 752 14.30 21.42 -3.24
N PRO A 753 15.12 21.14 -4.26
CA PRO A 753 14.91 21.68 -5.60
C PRO A 753 13.62 21.20 -6.24
N SER A 754 13.03 22.01 -7.12
CA SER A 754 12.02 21.54 -8.06
C SER A 754 12.65 20.59 -9.07
N TRP A 755 11.84 19.65 -9.56
CA TRP A 755 12.28 18.70 -10.57
C TRP A 755 11.12 18.25 -11.45
N TYR A 756 11.42 17.79 -12.64
CA TYR A 756 10.48 17.08 -13.49
C TYR A 756 11.21 15.97 -14.27
N THR A 757 10.49 14.94 -14.63
CA THR A 757 10.99 13.89 -15.53
C THR A 757 10.06 13.76 -16.74
N LEU A 758 10.64 13.51 -17.90
CA LEU A 758 9.91 13.11 -19.10
C LEU A 758 10.12 11.61 -19.29
N ASN A 759 9.05 10.89 -19.53
CA ASN A 759 9.06 9.44 -19.54
C ASN A 759 8.20 8.92 -20.70
N MET A 760 8.55 7.75 -21.24
CA MET A 760 7.78 7.05 -22.24
C MET A 760 7.63 5.59 -21.89
N LYS A 761 6.44 5.04 -22.02
CA LYS A 761 6.13 3.62 -21.87
C LYS A 761 5.35 3.13 -23.08
N GLY A 762 5.65 1.91 -23.50
CA GLY A 762 4.92 1.23 -24.55
C GLY A 762 4.67 -0.22 -24.20
N MET A 763 3.45 -0.67 -24.44
CA MET A 763 3.02 -2.06 -24.30
C MET A 763 2.52 -2.54 -25.66
N PHE A 764 3.11 -3.61 -26.16
CA PHE A 764 2.86 -4.18 -27.48
C PHE A 764 2.42 -5.63 -27.35
N THR A 765 1.20 -5.96 -27.75
CA THR A 765 0.74 -7.34 -27.86
C THR A 765 1.36 -7.98 -29.11
N VAL A 766 2.44 -8.73 -28.93
CA VAL A 766 3.20 -9.36 -30.03
C VAL A 766 2.46 -10.59 -30.56
N PHE A 767 2.02 -11.48 -29.65
CA PHE A 767 1.19 -12.61 -29.95
C PHE A 767 -0.08 -12.58 -29.08
N LYS A 768 -1.07 -13.42 -29.37
CA LYS A 768 -2.32 -13.48 -28.57
C LYS A 768 -2.10 -13.65 -27.07
N SER A 769 -0.99 -14.31 -26.69
CA SER A 769 -0.64 -14.62 -25.29
C SER A 769 0.63 -13.92 -24.82
N SER A 770 1.20 -12.98 -25.55
CA SER A 770 2.50 -12.38 -25.22
C SER A 770 2.49 -10.87 -25.41
N THR A 771 3.06 -10.18 -24.44
CA THR A 771 3.18 -8.72 -24.43
C THR A 771 4.63 -8.31 -24.19
N LEU A 772 5.13 -7.41 -25.01
CA LEU A 772 6.41 -6.72 -24.83
C LEU A 772 6.17 -5.34 -24.25
N ASN A 773 6.86 -5.01 -23.17
CA ASN A 773 6.84 -3.70 -22.56
C ASN A 773 8.21 -3.02 -22.74
N ILE A 774 8.22 -1.78 -23.17
CA ILE A 774 9.42 -0.96 -23.31
C ILE A 774 9.19 0.34 -22.56
N GLY A 775 10.14 0.73 -21.73
CA GLY A 775 10.09 1.97 -20.97
C GLY A 775 11.38 2.77 -21.11
N LEU A 776 11.26 4.07 -21.26
CA LEU A 776 12.35 5.02 -21.15
C LEU A 776 11.93 6.06 -20.11
N GLU A 777 12.61 6.07 -18.98
CA GLU A 777 12.30 6.97 -17.86
C GLU A 777 13.41 7.98 -17.68
N ASN A 778 13.02 9.16 -17.18
CA ASN A 778 13.92 10.28 -16.96
C ASN A 778 14.78 10.58 -18.21
N LEU A 779 14.11 10.82 -19.34
CA LEU A 779 14.75 11.15 -20.64
C LEU A 779 15.69 12.35 -20.54
N THR A 780 15.37 13.30 -19.66
CA THR A 780 16.18 14.48 -19.35
C THR A 780 17.40 14.17 -18.50
N ASN A 781 17.53 12.93 -18.02
CA ASN A 781 18.63 12.44 -17.18
C ASN A 781 18.91 13.33 -15.96
N GLN A 782 17.83 13.81 -15.29
CA GLN A 782 17.90 14.65 -14.10
C GLN A 782 18.36 13.86 -12.89
N ARG A 783 19.21 14.48 -12.08
CA ARG A 783 19.64 14.04 -10.75
C ARG A 783 18.79 14.78 -9.73
N TYR A 784 17.80 14.07 -9.15
CA TYR A 784 16.83 14.64 -8.23
C TYR A 784 16.51 13.68 -7.09
N ARG A 785 16.01 14.22 -6.01
CA ARG A 785 15.41 13.48 -4.89
C ARG A 785 13.94 13.87 -4.77
N THR A 786 13.07 12.91 -4.50
CA THR A 786 11.73 13.23 -4.02
C THR A 786 11.84 13.83 -2.62
N TYR A 787 10.88 14.66 -2.23
CA TYR A 787 10.91 15.40 -0.96
C TYR A 787 11.21 14.48 0.23
N SER A 788 12.09 14.92 1.14
CA SER A 788 12.54 14.21 2.35
C SER A 788 13.19 12.83 2.07
N SER A 789 13.71 12.61 0.86
CA SER A 789 14.36 11.33 0.46
C SER A 789 15.86 11.37 0.63
N GLY A 790 16.43 10.30 1.15
CA GLY A 790 17.88 10.17 1.32
C GLY A 790 18.62 9.58 0.11
N ILE A 791 17.90 8.81 -0.73
CA ILE A 791 18.46 8.24 -1.97
C ILE A 791 18.04 9.08 -3.17
N VAL A 792 18.93 9.27 -4.13
CA VAL A 792 18.64 9.96 -5.39
C VAL A 792 17.86 9.03 -6.29
N ALA A 793 16.86 9.56 -6.98
CA ALA A 793 16.04 8.81 -7.93
C ALA A 793 16.85 8.30 -9.13
N PRO A 794 16.36 7.28 -9.85
CA PRO A 794 17.01 6.78 -11.06
C PRO A 794 17.30 7.90 -12.05
N GLY A 795 18.50 7.90 -12.65
CA GLY A 795 18.80 8.69 -13.84
C GLY A 795 18.06 8.15 -15.06
N PHE A 796 18.56 8.42 -16.26
CA PHE A 796 18.03 7.78 -17.46
C PHE A 796 17.96 6.27 -17.28
N ASN A 797 16.77 5.71 -17.49
CA ASN A 797 16.46 4.31 -17.21
C ASN A 797 15.72 3.69 -18.41
N ALA A 798 16.36 2.72 -19.06
CA ALA A 798 15.73 1.89 -20.07
C ALA A 798 15.20 0.61 -19.42
N ILE A 799 13.93 0.31 -19.64
CA ILE A 799 13.22 -0.85 -19.09
C ILE A 799 12.75 -1.72 -20.26
N ILE A 800 12.96 -3.01 -20.15
CA ILE A 800 12.36 -4.00 -21.02
C ILE A 800 11.68 -5.07 -20.16
N GLY A 801 10.43 -5.35 -20.48
CA GLY A 801 9.63 -6.37 -19.82
C GLY A 801 8.95 -7.27 -20.83
N PHE A 802 8.83 -8.54 -20.49
CA PHE A 802 8.15 -9.52 -21.32
C PHE A 802 7.16 -10.32 -20.46
N PHE A 803 5.92 -10.39 -20.92
CA PHE A 803 4.85 -11.16 -20.33
C PHE A 803 4.37 -12.23 -21.30
N VAL A 804 4.27 -13.47 -20.85
CA VAL A 804 3.72 -14.59 -21.61
C VAL A 804 2.66 -15.31 -20.79
N LEU A 805 1.50 -15.52 -21.39
CA LEU A 805 0.46 -16.41 -20.88
C LEU A 805 0.56 -17.75 -21.62
N ILE A 806 0.69 -18.84 -20.85
CA ILE A 806 0.88 -20.21 -21.35
C ILE A 806 -0.36 -21.05 -21.04
#